data_2439b5144316567ab2f87bec2ba41a43
#
_entry.id   2439b5144316567ab2f87bec2ba41a43
#
_cell.length_a   1.000
_cell.length_b   1.000
_cell.length_c   1.000
_cell.angle_alpha   90.00
_cell.angle_beta   90.00
_cell.angle_gamma   90.00
#
_symmetry.space_group_name_H-M   'P 1'
#
loop_
_entity.id
_entity.type
_entity.pdbx_description
1 polymer ?
#
loop_
_entity_poly.entity_id
_entity_poly.type
_entity_poly.pdbx_seq_one_letter_code
_entity_poly.pdbx_strand_id
1 'polypeptide(L)'
;MKRLLLITLAMLSYIINCNAVVVKSPVDYVNPLVGTASKRELSTGNTYPAIALPWAMNFWTAQTGKMGDGWTYVYGADKIRGIKQTHQPSPWINDYGQFAFMPITGKKVFDEEGRASWFSHKAETATPYYYKVYLADYDATVELSPTSRAASVRITYPTTNEAYFLVDAFDKGSSVTILPDKRTIVGYTTKNSGGVPDNFKNYFILRFDHDFVYKGCLSDGKLIDNQLSATCNHAMAVVGFQTKRGEQINVQVASSFISEEQAFRNLKEVEGKSFEQVKAEGKAEWNKVLGRIEVEDDNVDHLRTFYSCLYRSVLFPRSFYEFDAEGKPIHYSPYNGKVLEGYLFTDTGYWDTFRSLFPLLNLIYPSMNEKMQAGLVNAYRESGFLPEWASPGHRDCMVGNNSASVVADAYIKGLRGYDIETLWKAVVHGANAVHPTISSTGRKGFEYYNRLGYVPYNVGINESVARTLEYAYDDWCIYQLGLKLRKSAKELQPFKERAMNYKNVFDKETCLMRGRNADGSFQKPFNPYKWGDAFTEGNSWHYTWSVFHDPSGLAQLMGGYDKFNTMLDSVFNLPPVFDDTYYGFTIHEIREMQIMHMGNYAHGNQPIQHMIYLYDYSGQPWKVQYWIREVMNRLYTAQPDGYCGDEDNGQTSAWYVFSALGFYPVCPGSTQYMIGTPYFHKAKIHLENGKTITICAENNNDDNRYIQLITMDGQPYPHYYLEHDKLKKGVSLNFMMGERKPI
;
A
#
# COMPACT_ATOMS: atom_id res chain seq x y z
N MET A 1 -3.99 -70.40 -11.11
CA MET A 1 -4.05 -69.54 -9.93
C MET A 1 -2.85 -68.58 -9.78
N LYS A 2 -1.60 -68.97 -9.99
CA LYS A 2 -0.46 -68.04 -9.84
C LYS A 2 -0.35 -66.93 -10.90
N ARG A 3 -0.94 -67.05 -12.10
CA ARG A 3 -0.95 -66.01 -13.11
C ARG A 3 -2.07 -64.96 -12.90
N LEU A 4 -3.13 -65.33 -12.22
CA LEU A 4 -4.22 -64.36 -11.89
C LEU A 4 -3.84 -63.43 -10.71
N LEU A 5 -3.00 -63.96 -9.77
CA LEU A 5 -2.50 -63.18 -8.63
C LEU A 5 -1.49 -62.10 -9.01
N LEU A 6 -0.69 -62.33 -10.07
CA LEU A 6 0.28 -61.34 -10.59
C LEU A 6 -0.37 -60.19 -11.37
N ILE A 7 -1.50 -60.47 -12.03
CA ILE A 7 -2.25 -59.43 -12.75
C ILE A 7 -3.02 -58.55 -11.80
N THR A 8 -3.53 -59.09 -10.69
CA THR A 8 -4.22 -58.31 -9.65
C THR A 8 -3.25 -57.44 -8.83
N LEU A 9 -2.02 -57.91 -8.59
CA LEU A 9 -0.99 -57.07 -7.93
C LEU A 9 -0.44 -55.95 -8.88
N ALA A 10 -0.37 -56.20 -10.19
CA ALA A 10 0.04 -55.21 -11.17
C ALA A 10 -1.07 -54.14 -11.41
N MET A 11 -2.34 -54.49 -11.29
CA MET A 11 -3.43 -53.50 -11.33
C MET A 11 -3.57 -52.72 -10.03
N LEU A 12 -3.24 -53.29 -8.86
CA LEU A 12 -3.23 -52.53 -7.59
C LEU A 12 -2.02 -51.56 -7.50
N SER A 13 -0.90 -51.80 -8.17
CA SER A 13 0.23 -50.86 -8.23
C SER A 13 0.03 -49.72 -9.23
N TYR A 14 -0.95 -49.80 -10.14
CA TYR A 14 -1.28 -48.71 -11.07
C TYR A 14 -2.32 -47.71 -10.51
N ILE A 15 -2.95 -48.00 -9.37
CA ILE A 15 -3.97 -47.15 -8.76
C ILE A 15 -3.39 -46.21 -7.67
N ILE A 16 -2.09 -46.26 -7.35
CA ILE A 16 -1.48 -45.44 -6.29
C ILE A 16 -0.58 -44.32 -6.85
N ASN A 17 -0.68 -44.00 -8.12
CA ASN A 17 -0.17 -42.73 -8.63
C ASN A 17 -1.31 -41.77 -9.02
N CYS A 18 -2.27 -41.58 -8.13
CA CYS A 18 -3.01 -40.34 -8.08
C CYS A 18 -2.01 -39.30 -7.53
N ASN A 19 -1.28 -38.64 -8.42
CA ASN A 19 -0.75 -37.34 -8.10
C ASN A 19 -1.96 -36.51 -7.65
N ALA A 20 -2.09 -36.35 -6.35
CA ALA A 20 -3.04 -35.38 -5.82
C ALA A 20 -2.67 -34.06 -6.50
N VAL A 21 -3.51 -33.58 -7.41
CA VAL A 21 -3.39 -32.24 -7.96
C VAL A 21 -3.42 -31.34 -6.75
N VAL A 22 -2.27 -30.79 -6.39
CA VAL A 22 -2.19 -29.83 -5.29
C VAL A 22 -2.98 -28.61 -5.77
N VAL A 23 -4.22 -28.50 -5.30
CA VAL A 23 -5.05 -27.33 -5.58
C VAL A 23 -4.34 -26.14 -4.95
N LYS A 24 -3.82 -25.25 -5.76
CA LYS A 24 -3.18 -24.02 -5.30
C LYS A 24 -4.21 -23.15 -4.60
N SER A 25 -3.86 -22.68 -3.41
CA SER A 25 -4.64 -21.69 -2.68
C SER A 25 -4.27 -20.26 -3.13
N PRO A 26 -5.10 -19.25 -2.89
CA PRO A 26 -4.82 -17.87 -3.30
C PRO A 26 -3.42 -17.37 -2.97
N VAL A 27 -2.92 -17.65 -1.77
CA VAL A 27 -1.59 -17.22 -1.35
C VAL A 27 -0.44 -17.87 -2.13
N ASP A 28 -0.66 -19.03 -2.73
CA ASP A 28 0.37 -19.75 -3.52
C ASP A 28 0.63 -19.05 -4.89
N TYR A 29 -0.22 -18.10 -5.30
CA TYR A 29 -0.02 -17.27 -6.48
C TYR A 29 0.71 -15.96 -6.17
N VAL A 30 0.78 -15.54 -4.91
CA VAL A 30 1.40 -14.25 -4.53
C VAL A 30 2.91 -14.29 -4.74
N ASN A 31 3.43 -13.28 -5.43
CA ASN A 31 4.87 -13.01 -5.55
C ASN A 31 5.20 -11.68 -4.83
N PRO A 32 5.74 -11.70 -3.59
CA PRO A 32 6.13 -10.48 -2.87
C PRO A 32 7.28 -9.69 -3.53
N LEU A 33 7.96 -10.29 -4.52
CA LEU A 33 9.06 -9.64 -5.24
C LEU A 33 8.57 -8.69 -6.35
N VAL A 34 7.28 -8.69 -6.69
CA VAL A 34 6.71 -7.76 -7.67
C VAL A 34 6.91 -6.32 -7.19
N GLY A 35 7.47 -5.47 -8.05
CA GLY A 35 7.73 -4.06 -7.76
C GLY A 35 9.08 -3.77 -7.09
N THR A 36 9.96 -4.79 -6.95
CA THR A 36 11.24 -4.64 -6.22
C THR A 36 12.45 -4.36 -7.11
N ALA A 37 12.27 -4.30 -8.44
CA ALA A 37 13.36 -3.99 -9.38
C ALA A 37 13.54 -2.49 -9.65
N SER A 38 13.01 -1.65 -8.80
CA SER A 38 13.04 -0.19 -8.93
C SER A 38 14.43 0.41 -8.77
N LYS A 39 14.61 1.57 -9.37
CA LYS A 39 15.75 2.46 -9.19
C LYS A 39 15.24 3.87 -8.90
N ARG A 40 16.10 4.72 -8.36
CA ARG A 40 15.73 6.12 -8.07
C ARG A 40 15.19 6.87 -9.29
N GLU A 41 15.73 6.57 -10.49
CA GLU A 41 15.39 7.24 -11.73
C GLU A 41 14.20 6.64 -12.47
N LEU A 42 13.74 5.44 -12.06
CA LEU A 42 12.65 4.71 -12.68
C LEU A 42 12.00 3.77 -11.66
N SER A 43 10.76 4.00 -11.32
CA SER A 43 10.01 3.11 -10.46
C SER A 43 9.35 1.99 -11.25
N THR A 44 9.43 0.81 -10.71
CA THR A 44 8.66 -0.37 -11.14
C THR A 44 7.83 -0.93 -10.00
N GLY A 45 7.48 -0.05 -9.03
CA GLY A 45 6.70 -0.34 -7.83
C GLY A 45 7.24 0.32 -6.56
N ASN A 46 8.56 0.55 -6.47
CA ASN A 46 9.23 1.07 -5.27
C ASN A 46 8.86 0.30 -4.00
N THR A 47 8.75 -1.02 -4.11
CA THR A 47 8.37 -1.93 -3.04
C THR A 47 9.56 -2.77 -2.57
N TYR A 48 9.34 -3.51 -1.49
CA TYR A 48 10.22 -4.58 -1.00
C TYR A 48 9.36 -5.83 -0.73
N PRO A 49 9.95 -7.05 -0.63
CA PRO A 49 9.20 -8.23 -0.25
C PRO A 49 8.75 -8.10 1.21
N ALA A 50 7.51 -7.67 1.42
CA ALA A 50 6.94 -7.52 2.76
C ALA A 50 6.50 -8.87 3.30
N ILE A 51 7.34 -9.47 4.15
CA ILE A 51 7.02 -10.70 4.86
C ILE A 51 6.28 -10.30 6.14
N ALA A 52 4.96 -10.40 6.10
CA ALA A 52 4.09 -9.89 7.14
C ALA A 52 2.72 -10.57 7.09
N LEU A 53 1.92 -10.49 8.13
CA LEU A 53 0.48 -10.76 8.06
C LEU A 53 -0.27 -9.56 7.47
N PRO A 54 -1.53 -9.72 7.02
CA PRO A 54 -2.34 -8.60 6.55
C PRO A 54 -2.44 -7.50 7.61
N TRP A 55 -2.23 -6.25 7.21
CA TRP A 55 -2.25 -5.06 8.08
C TRP A 55 -1.43 -5.21 9.39
N ALA A 56 -0.38 -6.03 9.38
CA ALA A 56 0.45 -6.25 10.55
C ALA A 56 1.16 -4.97 11.02
N MET A 57 1.55 -4.90 12.29
CA MET A 57 2.38 -3.82 12.83
C MET A 57 3.80 -3.91 12.27
N ASN A 58 4.39 -5.11 12.24
CA ASN A 58 5.77 -5.32 11.81
C ASN A 58 5.85 -6.02 10.47
N PHE A 59 6.66 -5.49 9.56
CA PHE A 59 7.05 -6.15 8.33
C PHE A 59 8.52 -6.57 8.39
N TRP A 60 8.86 -7.62 7.67
CA TRP A 60 10.22 -8.15 7.59
C TRP A 60 10.66 -8.24 6.13
N THR A 61 11.93 -7.95 5.89
CA THR A 61 12.55 -8.05 4.56
C THR A 61 14.05 -8.29 4.67
N ALA A 62 14.66 -8.87 3.64
CA ALA A 62 16.11 -8.82 3.50
C ALA A 62 16.55 -7.37 3.24
N GLN A 63 17.65 -6.97 3.84
CA GLN A 63 18.26 -5.66 3.62
C GLN A 63 19.39 -5.79 2.59
N THR A 64 19.19 -5.26 1.39
CA THR A 64 20.23 -5.16 0.35
C THR A 64 20.85 -3.77 0.29
N GLY A 65 20.09 -2.72 0.62
CA GLY A 65 20.55 -1.35 0.74
C GLY A 65 21.32 -1.09 2.03
N LYS A 66 21.98 0.08 2.11
CA LYS A 66 22.65 0.53 3.31
C LYS A 66 21.67 1.05 4.36
N MET A 67 22.13 1.16 5.59
CA MET A 67 21.38 1.80 6.66
C MET A 67 20.99 3.23 6.28
N GLY A 68 19.69 3.52 6.32
CA GLY A 68 19.14 4.82 5.92
C GLY A 68 18.79 4.96 4.45
N ASP A 69 19.11 3.99 3.59
CA ASP A 69 18.64 3.97 2.21
C ASP A 69 17.13 3.75 2.17
N GLY A 70 16.44 4.54 1.33
CA GLY A 70 15.02 4.33 1.06
C GLY A 70 14.76 3.02 0.32
N TRP A 71 15.67 2.56 -0.54
CA TRP A 71 15.58 1.26 -1.22
C TRP A 71 16.14 0.15 -0.35
N THR A 72 15.37 -0.26 0.67
CA THR A 72 15.82 -1.27 1.65
C THR A 72 16.08 -2.65 1.03
N TYR A 73 15.34 -2.99 -0.04
CA TYR A 73 15.59 -4.19 -0.87
C TYR A 73 15.44 -3.83 -2.35
N VAL A 74 16.42 -4.22 -3.15
CA VAL A 74 16.40 -4.08 -4.61
C VAL A 74 16.68 -5.44 -5.24
N TYR A 75 15.79 -5.91 -6.13
CA TYR A 75 15.91 -7.22 -6.78
C TYR A 75 17.24 -7.44 -7.53
N GLY A 76 17.78 -6.39 -8.12
CA GLY A 76 19.06 -6.46 -8.83
C GLY A 76 20.31 -6.49 -7.94
N ALA A 77 20.17 -6.48 -6.61
CA ALA A 77 21.29 -6.57 -5.68
C ALA A 77 21.77 -8.02 -5.52
N ASP A 78 23.03 -8.20 -5.22
CA ASP A 78 23.71 -9.50 -5.10
C ASP A 78 24.17 -9.83 -3.67
N LYS A 79 24.00 -8.89 -2.72
CA LYS A 79 24.38 -9.06 -1.31
C LYS A 79 23.28 -8.64 -0.35
N ILE A 80 23.17 -9.40 0.75
CA ILE A 80 22.31 -9.13 1.89
C ILE A 80 23.18 -8.67 3.07
N ARG A 81 22.78 -7.56 3.73
CA ARG A 81 23.45 -6.96 4.90
C ARG A 81 22.80 -7.33 6.23
N GLY A 82 21.59 -7.87 6.18
CA GLY A 82 20.81 -8.31 7.32
C GLY A 82 19.39 -8.68 6.96
N ILE A 83 18.66 -9.23 7.90
CA ILE A 83 17.20 -9.37 7.85
C ILE A 83 16.64 -8.28 8.74
N LYS A 84 15.85 -7.40 8.17
CA LYS A 84 15.40 -6.15 8.77
C LYS A 84 13.94 -6.22 9.16
N GLN A 85 13.60 -5.79 10.39
CA GLN A 85 12.26 -5.33 10.69
C GLN A 85 12.10 -3.93 10.11
N THR A 86 11.04 -3.68 9.37
CA THR A 86 10.81 -2.43 8.66
C THR A 86 9.38 -1.93 8.83
N HIS A 87 9.26 -0.60 8.91
CA HIS A 87 7.98 0.12 8.93
C HIS A 87 7.92 1.11 7.76
N GLN A 88 8.77 0.92 6.74
CA GLN A 88 8.84 1.80 5.59
C GLN A 88 7.57 1.72 4.75
N PRO A 89 6.88 2.84 4.48
CA PRO A 89 5.76 2.87 3.53
C PRO A 89 6.22 3.04 2.08
N SER A 90 7.26 3.81 1.84
CA SER A 90 7.87 4.03 0.53
C SER A 90 9.33 4.48 0.68
N PRO A 91 10.17 4.38 -0.37
CA PRO A 91 11.54 4.87 -0.33
C PRO A 91 11.64 6.37 -0.02
N TRP A 92 10.69 7.17 -0.46
CA TRP A 92 10.66 8.62 -0.33
C TRP A 92 10.39 9.09 1.10
N ILE A 93 9.51 8.39 1.81
CA ILE A 93 9.18 8.65 3.23
C ILE A 93 10.21 8.01 4.14
N ASN A 94 10.82 6.89 3.71
CA ASN A 94 11.80 6.12 4.45
C ASN A 94 11.20 5.44 5.70
N ASP A 95 12.01 4.97 6.64
CA ASP A 95 11.70 4.00 7.69
C ASP A 95 11.74 4.62 9.10
N TYR A 96 11.16 3.93 10.06
CA TYR A 96 11.21 4.31 11.49
C TYR A 96 11.17 3.06 12.39
N GLY A 97 11.86 3.12 13.52
CA GLY A 97 11.88 2.04 14.50
C GLY A 97 12.46 0.72 13.98
N GLN A 98 13.25 0.77 12.93
CA GLN A 98 13.84 -0.41 12.30
C GLN A 98 15.07 -0.91 13.08
N PHE A 99 15.27 -2.23 13.05
CA PHE A 99 16.49 -2.92 13.46
C PHE A 99 16.70 -4.14 12.56
N ALA A 100 17.90 -4.70 12.57
CA ALA A 100 18.23 -5.87 11.75
C ALA A 100 18.97 -6.93 12.55
N PHE A 101 18.98 -8.16 12.04
CA PHE A 101 19.87 -9.22 12.53
C PHE A 101 20.59 -9.90 11.36
N MET A 102 21.76 -10.50 11.65
CA MET A 102 22.56 -11.20 10.66
C MET A 102 23.30 -12.39 11.28
N PRO A 103 23.14 -13.63 10.78
CA PRO A 103 24.01 -14.74 11.15
C PRO A 103 25.34 -14.60 10.39
N ILE A 104 26.43 -14.86 11.11
CA ILE A 104 27.80 -14.74 10.62
C ILE A 104 28.61 -15.96 11.09
N THR A 105 29.52 -16.47 10.29
CA THR A 105 30.41 -17.56 10.67
C THR A 105 31.88 -17.22 10.40
N GLY A 106 32.80 -17.75 11.23
CA GLY A 106 34.23 -17.77 10.99
C GLY A 106 34.99 -16.44 11.17
N LYS A 107 34.30 -15.29 11.17
CA LYS A 107 34.95 -13.98 11.33
C LYS A 107 34.10 -13.02 12.18
N LYS A 108 34.76 -12.20 12.97
CA LYS A 108 34.12 -11.14 13.77
C LYS A 108 34.11 -9.80 13.01
N VAL A 109 33.40 -9.74 11.88
CA VAL A 109 33.23 -8.53 11.08
C VAL A 109 31.75 -8.16 11.09
N PHE A 110 31.42 -7.07 11.75
CA PHE A 110 30.04 -6.72 12.07
C PHE A 110 29.58 -5.39 11.46
N ASP A 111 30.50 -4.62 10.86
CA ASP A 111 30.12 -3.45 10.08
C ASP A 111 29.29 -3.85 8.85
N GLU A 112 28.46 -2.96 8.40
CA GLU A 112 27.42 -3.26 7.40
C GLU A 112 27.98 -3.76 6.07
N GLU A 113 29.12 -3.23 5.61
CA GLU A 113 29.76 -3.66 4.37
C GLU A 113 30.53 -4.98 4.55
N GLY A 114 31.25 -5.11 5.66
CA GLY A 114 32.07 -6.30 5.93
C GLY A 114 31.26 -7.55 6.22
N ARG A 115 30.05 -7.40 6.77
CA ARG A 115 29.11 -8.50 7.04
C ARG A 115 28.23 -8.89 5.86
N ALA A 116 28.20 -8.08 4.79
CA ALA A 116 27.34 -8.33 3.64
C ALA A 116 27.69 -9.66 2.97
N SER A 117 26.71 -10.53 2.76
CA SER A 117 26.86 -11.84 2.17
C SER A 117 26.23 -11.94 0.80
N TRP A 118 26.93 -12.60 -0.13
CA TRP A 118 26.36 -13.00 -1.42
C TRP A 118 25.15 -13.91 -1.23
N PHE A 119 24.15 -13.73 -2.08
CA PHE A 119 22.98 -14.61 -2.17
C PHE A 119 22.56 -14.80 -3.62
N SER A 120 21.62 -15.69 -3.85
CA SER A 120 21.03 -15.91 -5.18
C SER A 120 19.53 -16.08 -5.06
N HIS A 121 18.76 -15.47 -5.95
CA HIS A 121 17.31 -15.68 -6.05
C HIS A 121 16.90 -17.14 -6.30
N LYS A 122 17.82 -17.99 -6.82
CA LYS A 122 17.58 -19.44 -6.92
C LYS A 122 17.56 -20.14 -5.55
N ALA A 123 18.15 -19.53 -4.53
CA ALA A 123 18.18 -20.00 -3.15
C ALA A 123 17.41 -19.07 -2.20
N GLU A 124 16.62 -18.17 -2.76
CA GLU A 124 15.68 -17.29 -2.06
C GLU A 124 14.25 -17.79 -2.26
N THR A 125 13.47 -17.79 -1.19
CA THR A 125 12.02 -18.02 -1.23
C THR A 125 11.34 -16.88 -0.49
N ALA A 126 10.48 -16.15 -1.17
CA ALA A 126 9.66 -15.09 -0.58
C ALA A 126 8.18 -15.41 -0.80
N THR A 127 7.46 -15.62 0.28
CA THR A 127 5.98 -15.66 0.32
C THR A 127 5.50 -14.67 1.37
N PRO A 128 4.26 -14.23 1.39
CA PRO A 128 3.80 -13.28 2.39
C PRO A 128 4.03 -13.70 3.85
N TYR A 129 4.01 -15.00 4.11
CA TYR A 129 4.09 -15.61 5.44
C TYR A 129 5.39 -16.35 5.74
N TYR A 130 6.34 -16.39 4.80
CA TYR A 130 7.60 -17.11 4.95
C TYR A 130 8.67 -16.57 4.03
N TYR A 131 9.86 -16.36 4.60
CA TYR A 131 11.06 -15.99 3.88
C TYR A 131 12.16 -17.01 4.14
N LYS A 132 12.96 -17.33 3.13
CA LYS A 132 14.15 -18.18 3.24
C LYS A 132 15.21 -17.67 2.30
N VAL A 133 16.47 -17.61 2.79
CA VAL A 133 17.63 -17.28 1.96
C VAL A 133 18.89 -18.01 2.45
N TYR A 134 19.73 -18.42 1.52
CA TYR A 134 21.07 -18.93 1.80
C TYR A 134 22.10 -17.81 1.66
N LEU A 135 22.91 -17.64 2.70
CA LEU A 135 23.99 -16.65 2.80
C LEU A 135 25.31 -17.35 2.47
N ALA A 136 25.84 -17.12 1.27
CA ALA A 136 26.93 -17.89 0.70
C ALA A 136 28.26 -17.71 1.43
N ASP A 137 28.56 -16.47 1.94
CA ASP A 137 29.81 -16.20 2.67
C ASP A 137 29.86 -16.87 4.05
N TYR A 138 28.70 -17.31 4.57
CA TYR A 138 28.57 -17.86 5.93
C TYR A 138 28.13 -19.33 5.95
N ASP A 139 27.84 -19.92 4.77
CA ASP A 139 27.25 -21.27 4.68
C ASP A 139 26.03 -21.42 5.63
N ALA A 140 25.24 -20.37 5.74
CA ALA A 140 24.12 -20.31 6.66
C ALA A 140 22.81 -20.07 5.92
N THR A 141 21.73 -20.73 6.37
CA THR A 141 20.38 -20.50 5.86
C THR A 141 19.55 -19.76 6.91
N VAL A 142 18.92 -18.67 6.50
CA VAL A 142 17.95 -17.93 7.31
C VAL A 142 16.55 -18.26 6.87
N GLU A 143 15.67 -18.57 7.81
CA GLU A 143 14.22 -18.71 7.61
C GLU A 143 13.48 -17.82 8.58
N LEU A 144 12.39 -17.20 8.14
CA LEU A 144 11.56 -16.32 8.96
C LEU A 144 10.08 -16.54 8.65
N SER A 145 9.26 -16.56 9.69
CA SER A 145 7.79 -16.57 9.59
C SER A 145 7.20 -15.56 10.57
N PRO A 146 6.44 -14.54 10.09
CA PRO A 146 5.93 -13.44 10.88
C PRO A 146 4.59 -13.76 11.55
N THR A 147 4.32 -13.02 12.63
CA THR A 147 2.99 -12.73 13.14
C THR A 147 2.70 -11.23 13.04
N SER A 148 1.70 -10.70 13.71
CA SER A 148 1.39 -9.27 13.63
C SER A 148 2.48 -8.38 14.27
N ARG A 149 3.04 -8.80 15.42
CA ARG A 149 4.00 -8.02 16.23
C ARG A 149 5.28 -8.78 16.54
N ALA A 150 5.33 -10.06 16.13
CA ALA A 150 6.45 -10.94 16.39
C ALA A 150 6.86 -11.72 15.13
N ALA A 151 7.92 -12.53 15.24
CA ALA A 151 8.33 -13.49 14.21
C ALA A 151 9.04 -14.67 14.84
N SER A 152 8.93 -15.84 14.22
CA SER A 152 9.82 -16.98 14.43
C SER A 152 10.92 -16.95 13.38
N VAL A 153 12.16 -17.08 13.82
CA VAL A 153 13.36 -17.12 12.99
C VAL A 153 14.08 -18.43 13.26
N ARG A 154 14.62 -19.03 12.20
CA ARG A 154 15.41 -20.26 12.27
C ARG A 154 16.66 -20.07 11.44
N ILE A 155 17.82 -20.28 12.06
CA ILE A 155 19.11 -20.23 11.38
C ILE A 155 19.70 -21.63 11.34
N THR A 156 20.00 -22.11 10.14
CA THR A 156 20.74 -23.37 9.96
C THR A 156 22.21 -23.05 9.72
N TYR A 157 23.09 -23.48 10.62
CA TYR A 157 24.52 -23.22 10.57
C TYR A 157 25.34 -24.42 10.05
N PRO A 158 26.55 -24.20 9.49
CA PRO A 158 27.54 -25.25 9.26
C PRO A 158 28.13 -25.75 10.59
N THR A 159 29.02 -26.75 10.51
CA THR A 159 29.87 -27.12 11.65
C THR A 159 30.91 -26.05 11.89
N THR A 160 30.82 -25.35 13.04
CA THR A 160 31.79 -24.32 13.41
C THR A 160 31.74 -24.03 14.91
N ASN A 161 32.88 -23.60 15.48
CA ASN A 161 32.97 -23.04 16.82
C ASN A 161 32.75 -21.51 16.85
N GLU A 162 32.57 -20.92 15.68
CA GLU A 162 32.44 -19.47 15.44
C GLU A 162 31.17 -19.15 14.67
N ALA A 163 30.02 -19.65 15.15
CA ALA A 163 28.70 -19.23 14.70
C ALA A 163 28.25 -18.02 15.52
N TYR A 164 28.02 -16.89 14.89
CA TYR A 164 27.57 -15.66 15.53
C TYR A 164 26.18 -15.26 15.04
N PHE A 165 25.45 -14.58 15.92
CA PHE A 165 24.21 -13.91 15.60
C PHE A 165 24.33 -12.44 16.06
N LEU A 166 24.30 -11.53 15.09
CA LEU A 166 24.37 -10.08 15.29
C LEU A 166 22.95 -9.51 15.37
N VAL A 167 22.72 -8.61 16.31
CA VAL A 167 21.57 -7.70 16.36
C VAL A 167 22.09 -6.28 16.19
N ASP A 168 21.63 -5.60 15.16
CA ASP A 168 21.99 -4.22 14.83
C ASP A 168 20.80 -3.30 15.12
N ALA A 169 20.91 -2.47 16.14
CA ALA A 169 19.86 -1.56 16.59
C ALA A 169 19.89 -0.19 15.87
N PHE A 170 20.75 -0.05 14.85
CA PHE A 170 20.94 1.13 14.01
C PHE A 170 21.40 2.40 14.74
N ASP A 171 21.76 3.39 13.96
CA ASP A 171 22.24 4.70 14.43
C ASP A 171 21.10 5.63 14.89
N LYS A 172 21.43 6.84 15.31
CA LYS A 172 20.58 7.91 15.89
C LYS A 172 20.11 7.66 17.34
N GLY A 173 20.78 6.77 18.04
CA GLY A 173 20.50 6.43 19.43
C GLY A 173 19.86 5.05 19.56
N SER A 174 20.59 4.14 20.16
CA SER A 174 20.11 2.78 20.37
C SER A 174 20.71 2.15 21.62
N SER A 175 20.09 1.07 22.08
CA SER A 175 20.52 0.30 23.21
C SER A 175 20.33 -1.19 22.97
N VAL A 176 21.27 -2.00 23.44
CA VAL A 176 21.17 -3.45 23.47
C VAL A 176 21.64 -3.98 24.83
N THR A 177 21.02 -5.05 25.32
CA THR A 177 21.42 -5.76 26.53
C THR A 177 21.27 -7.27 26.31
N ILE A 178 22.34 -8.01 26.59
CA ILE A 178 22.37 -9.47 26.53
C ILE A 178 22.06 -10.01 27.90
N LEU A 179 21.08 -10.88 28.03
CA LEU A 179 20.67 -11.56 29.28
C LEU A 179 20.96 -13.06 29.12
N PRO A 180 22.22 -13.50 29.47
CA PRO A 180 22.65 -14.87 29.14
C PRO A 180 21.81 -15.95 29.83
N ASP A 181 21.46 -15.76 31.11
CA ASP A 181 20.68 -16.71 31.89
C ASP A 181 19.24 -16.90 31.33
N LYS A 182 18.78 -15.93 30.54
CA LYS A 182 17.47 -15.95 29.88
C LYS A 182 17.56 -16.27 28.38
N ARG A 183 18.79 -16.47 27.85
CA ARG A 183 19.04 -16.66 26.40
C ARG A 183 18.38 -15.55 25.58
N THR A 184 18.46 -14.30 26.03
CA THR A 184 17.64 -13.21 25.49
C THR A 184 18.51 -11.99 25.23
N ILE A 185 18.23 -11.28 24.14
CA ILE A 185 18.70 -9.93 23.86
C ILE A 185 17.49 -9.01 23.91
N VAL A 186 17.60 -7.90 24.65
CA VAL A 186 16.63 -6.81 24.64
C VAL A 186 17.30 -5.53 24.19
N GLY A 187 16.52 -4.60 23.67
CA GLY A 187 17.04 -3.30 23.27
C GLY A 187 15.96 -2.36 22.76
N TYR A 188 16.41 -1.22 22.29
CA TYR A 188 15.55 -0.28 21.56
C TYR A 188 16.35 0.47 20.49
N THR A 189 15.63 0.97 19.51
CA THR A 189 16.11 1.92 18.52
C THR A 189 15.26 3.19 18.56
N THR A 190 15.89 4.35 18.33
CA THR A 190 15.21 5.63 18.10
C THR A 190 15.29 6.05 16.65
N LYS A 191 15.86 5.22 15.77
CA LYS A 191 16.00 5.50 14.33
C LYS A 191 14.65 5.84 13.73
N ASN A 192 14.58 6.99 13.06
CA ASN A 192 13.36 7.44 12.38
C ASN A 192 13.71 8.43 11.27
N SER A 193 12.76 8.63 10.36
CA SER A 193 12.82 9.60 9.26
C SER A 193 11.92 10.82 9.47
N GLY A 194 11.33 10.98 10.66
CA GLY A 194 10.40 12.06 11.04
C GLY A 194 9.02 11.55 11.46
N GLY A 195 8.10 12.47 11.71
CA GLY A 195 6.74 12.14 12.13
C GLY A 195 6.63 11.52 13.53
N VAL A 196 7.57 11.82 14.43
CA VAL A 196 7.62 11.26 15.80
C VAL A 196 8.02 12.32 16.82
N PRO A 197 7.51 12.23 18.08
CA PRO A 197 8.00 12.99 19.23
C PRO A 197 9.40 12.52 19.68
N ASP A 198 10.07 13.34 20.51
CA ASP A 198 11.44 13.08 21.01
C ASP A 198 11.58 11.81 21.85
N ASN A 199 10.50 11.34 22.45
CA ASN A 199 10.50 10.11 23.27
C ASN A 199 10.24 8.84 22.48
N PHE A 200 10.20 8.91 21.16
CA PHE A 200 9.96 7.76 20.28
C PHE A 200 11.03 6.68 20.46
N LYS A 201 10.56 5.44 20.63
CA LYS A 201 11.39 4.24 20.66
C LYS A 201 10.60 3.06 20.04
N ASN A 202 11.33 2.17 19.40
CA ASN A 202 10.87 0.81 19.16
C ASN A 202 11.70 -0.13 20.02
N TYR A 203 11.08 -0.73 21.02
CA TYR A 203 11.67 -1.74 21.90
C TYR A 203 11.60 -3.09 21.22
N PHE A 204 12.66 -3.90 21.31
CA PHE A 204 12.68 -5.23 20.74
C PHE A 204 13.24 -6.26 21.70
N ILE A 205 12.84 -7.52 21.49
CA ILE A 205 13.29 -8.68 22.23
C ILE A 205 13.55 -9.83 21.26
N LEU A 206 14.69 -10.53 21.47
CA LEU A 206 15.05 -11.75 20.77
C LEU A 206 15.36 -12.84 21.80
N ARG A 207 14.59 -13.94 21.80
CA ARG A 207 14.77 -15.08 22.70
C ARG A 207 15.23 -16.30 21.89
N PHE A 208 16.35 -16.92 22.35
CA PHE A 208 16.99 -18.03 21.70
C PHE A 208 16.68 -19.35 22.42
N ASP A 209 16.71 -20.46 21.70
CA ASP A 209 16.57 -21.80 22.26
C ASP A 209 17.90 -22.42 22.72
N HIS A 210 19.04 -21.74 22.47
CA HIS A 210 20.39 -22.20 22.79
C HIS A 210 21.12 -21.24 23.75
N ASP A 211 22.05 -21.80 24.56
CA ASP A 211 22.93 -21.02 25.44
C ASP A 211 24.01 -20.30 24.62
N PHE A 212 24.45 -19.15 25.10
CA PHE A 212 25.47 -18.34 24.46
C PHE A 212 26.87 -18.77 24.92
N VAL A 213 27.71 -19.23 24.01
CA VAL A 213 29.13 -19.52 24.28
C VAL A 213 30.02 -18.29 24.10
N TYR A 214 29.56 -17.31 23.31
CA TYR A 214 30.22 -16.01 23.14
C TYR A 214 29.19 -14.89 23.36
N LYS A 215 29.66 -13.76 23.90
CA LYS A 215 28.86 -12.52 24.10
C LYS A 215 29.77 -11.31 23.92
N GLY A 216 29.23 -10.29 23.27
CA GLY A 216 29.91 -9.01 23.13
C GLY A 216 28.95 -7.95 22.61
N CYS A 217 29.28 -6.69 22.88
CA CYS A 217 28.55 -5.54 22.34
C CYS A 217 29.50 -4.64 21.55
N LEU A 218 28.89 -3.99 20.51
CA LEU A 218 29.58 -2.91 19.81
C LEU A 218 28.97 -1.58 20.24
N SER A 219 29.84 -0.63 20.52
CA SER A 219 29.51 0.77 20.74
C SER A 219 30.16 1.58 19.62
N ASP A 220 29.38 2.18 18.75
CA ASP A 220 29.83 3.00 17.62
C ASP A 220 30.98 2.33 16.82
N GLY A 221 30.76 1.06 16.48
CA GLY A 221 31.69 0.23 15.69
C GLY A 221 32.80 -0.45 16.47
N LYS A 222 32.99 -0.17 17.77
CA LYS A 222 34.00 -0.79 18.59
C LYS A 222 33.46 -1.98 19.35
N LEU A 223 33.94 -3.19 18.98
CA LEU A 223 33.63 -4.42 19.70
C LEU A 223 34.32 -4.51 21.06
N ILE A 224 33.57 -4.90 22.09
CA ILE A 224 34.07 -5.22 23.42
C ILE A 224 33.57 -6.61 23.81
N ASP A 225 34.47 -7.57 23.86
CA ASP A 225 34.20 -8.95 24.25
C ASP A 225 33.71 -9.02 25.70
N ASN A 226 32.77 -9.90 25.98
CA ASN A 226 32.11 -10.11 27.28
C ASN A 226 31.33 -8.90 27.82
N GLN A 227 31.19 -7.81 27.07
CA GLN A 227 30.29 -6.74 27.42
C GLN A 227 28.83 -7.18 27.17
N LEU A 228 27.97 -6.98 28.18
CA LEU A 228 26.56 -7.43 28.11
C LEU A 228 25.59 -6.32 27.77
N SER A 229 26.01 -5.06 27.69
CA SER A 229 25.14 -3.96 27.30
C SER A 229 25.91 -2.84 26.63
N ALA A 230 25.22 -2.14 25.72
CA ALA A 230 25.71 -0.91 25.11
C ALA A 230 24.52 0.05 24.89
N THR A 231 24.76 1.35 25.18
CA THR A 231 23.84 2.44 24.88
C THR A 231 24.65 3.58 24.30
N CYS A 232 24.49 3.88 23.04
CA CYS A 232 25.29 4.84 22.28
C CYS A 232 24.54 5.31 21.03
N ASN A 233 25.22 6.04 20.13
CA ASN A 233 24.59 6.42 18.87
C ASN A 233 24.25 5.21 18.02
N HIS A 234 25.12 4.17 17.96
CA HIS A 234 24.90 2.95 17.21
C HIS A 234 25.32 1.72 18.03
N ALA A 235 24.37 1.06 18.67
CA ALA A 235 24.58 -0.12 19.49
C ALA A 235 24.30 -1.41 18.73
N MET A 236 25.15 -2.43 18.90
CA MET A 236 24.93 -3.78 18.39
C MET A 236 25.22 -4.81 19.48
N ALA A 237 24.51 -5.94 19.45
CA ALA A 237 24.80 -7.11 20.30
C ALA A 237 25.22 -8.28 19.43
N VAL A 238 26.20 -9.04 19.89
CA VAL A 238 26.67 -10.28 19.25
C VAL A 238 26.65 -11.40 20.25
N VAL A 239 25.98 -12.48 19.92
CA VAL A 239 26.04 -13.75 20.66
C VAL A 239 26.58 -14.84 19.76
N GLY A 240 27.23 -15.85 20.34
CA GLY A 240 27.85 -16.93 19.56
C GLY A 240 27.50 -18.30 20.07
N PHE A 241 27.66 -19.29 19.19
CA PHE A 241 27.32 -20.69 19.39
C PHE A 241 28.43 -21.60 18.88
N GLN A 242 28.46 -22.83 19.37
CA GLN A 242 29.16 -23.93 18.73
C GLN A 242 28.14 -24.82 18.04
N THR A 243 28.29 -25.04 16.75
CA THR A 243 27.29 -25.72 15.95
C THR A 243 27.86 -26.93 15.22
N LYS A 244 26.98 -27.90 14.95
CA LYS A 244 27.21 -29.03 14.06
C LYS A 244 26.55 -28.76 12.72
N ARG A 245 26.93 -29.47 11.68
CA ARG A 245 26.35 -29.33 10.36
C ARG A 245 24.82 -29.53 10.40
N GLY A 246 24.10 -28.54 9.94
CA GLY A 246 22.64 -28.57 9.90
C GLY A 246 21.96 -28.27 11.25
N GLU A 247 22.70 -27.88 12.27
CA GLU A 247 22.13 -27.46 13.55
C GLU A 247 21.32 -26.18 13.37
N GLN A 248 20.13 -26.17 13.97
CA GLN A 248 19.17 -25.09 13.85
C GLN A 248 19.07 -24.33 15.16
N ILE A 249 19.36 -23.04 15.13
CA ILE A 249 19.13 -22.11 16.22
C ILE A 249 17.80 -21.41 15.95
N ASN A 250 16.83 -21.58 16.86
CA ASN A 250 15.54 -20.92 16.76
C ASN A 250 15.54 -19.65 17.62
N VAL A 251 14.97 -18.57 17.03
CA VAL A 251 14.89 -17.27 17.68
C VAL A 251 13.45 -16.76 17.57
N GLN A 252 12.88 -16.39 18.69
CA GLN A 252 11.58 -15.69 18.77
C GLN A 252 11.87 -14.20 18.90
N VAL A 253 11.27 -13.39 18.03
CA VAL A 253 11.51 -11.93 17.97
C VAL A 253 10.18 -11.22 18.14
N ALA A 254 10.14 -10.15 18.92
CA ALA A 254 9.00 -9.24 18.99
C ALA A 254 9.44 -7.81 19.23
N SER A 255 8.57 -6.85 18.92
CA SER A 255 8.80 -5.44 19.22
C SER A 255 7.56 -4.72 19.73
N SER A 256 7.79 -3.51 20.28
CA SER A 256 6.73 -2.63 20.79
C SER A 256 7.17 -1.18 20.70
N PHE A 257 6.25 -0.30 20.31
CA PHE A 257 6.46 1.15 20.41
C PHE A 257 6.14 1.72 21.80
N ILE A 258 5.65 0.87 22.72
CA ILE A 258 5.15 1.27 24.05
C ILE A 258 6.24 1.08 25.11
N SER A 259 6.71 -0.16 25.29
CA SER A 259 7.72 -0.48 26.33
C SER A 259 8.35 -1.86 26.08
N GLU A 260 9.43 -2.15 26.84
CA GLU A 260 10.05 -3.47 26.85
C GLU A 260 9.08 -4.55 27.37
N GLU A 261 8.30 -4.26 28.43
CA GLU A 261 7.28 -5.19 28.96
C GLU A 261 6.22 -5.50 27.92
N GLN A 262 5.84 -4.52 27.11
CA GLN A 262 4.89 -4.73 26.04
C GLN A 262 5.49 -5.56 24.91
N ALA A 263 6.78 -5.41 24.59
CA ALA A 263 7.49 -6.29 23.65
C ALA A 263 7.49 -7.75 24.14
N PHE A 264 7.71 -7.98 25.44
CA PHE A 264 7.56 -9.31 26.06
C PHE A 264 6.12 -9.85 25.95
N ARG A 265 5.11 -8.99 26.04
CA ARG A 265 3.72 -9.39 25.84
C ARG A 265 3.45 -9.77 24.38
N ASN A 266 3.97 -9.01 23.45
CA ASN A 266 3.84 -9.28 22.00
C ASN A 266 4.56 -10.58 21.59
N LEU A 267 5.63 -10.98 22.31
CA LEU A 267 6.34 -12.24 22.08
C LEU A 267 5.43 -13.48 22.28
N LYS A 268 4.35 -13.35 23.06
CA LYS A 268 3.36 -14.44 23.26
C LYS A 268 2.68 -14.86 21.94
N GLU A 269 2.72 -14.04 20.91
CA GLU A 269 2.18 -14.43 19.60
C GLU A 269 2.89 -15.67 19.01
N VAL A 270 4.17 -15.88 19.36
CA VAL A 270 5.00 -17.00 18.90
C VAL A 270 5.42 -17.97 20.04
N GLU A 271 5.22 -17.60 21.31
CA GLU A 271 5.61 -18.41 22.46
C GLU A 271 4.88 -19.76 22.48
N GLY A 272 5.60 -20.84 22.71
CA GLY A 272 5.06 -22.21 22.76
C GLY A 272 4.71 -22.79 21.38
N LYS A 273 4.98 -22.09 20.29
CA LYS A 273 4.74 -22.56 18.92
C LYS A 273 6.05 -22.97 18.26
N SER A 274 6.02 -24.06 17.49
CA SER A 274 7.12 -24.41 16.59
C SER A 274 7.14 -23.43 15.39
N PHE A 275 8.30 -23.33 14.74
CA PHE A 275 8.45 -22.57 13.50
C PHE A 275 7.40 -22.95 12.43
N GLU A 276 7.17 -24.26 12.24
CA GLU A 276 6.22 -24.76 11.26
C GLU A 276 4.74 -24.44 11.62
N GLN A 277 4.42 -24.35 12.92
CA GLN A 277 3.09 -23.89 13.34
C GLN A 277 2.88 -22.42 13.00
N VAL A 278 3.83 -21.54 13.30
CA VAL A 278 3.73 -20.09 12.97
C VAL A 278 3.60 -19.92 11.45
N LYS A 279 4.39 -20.67 10.67
CA LYS A 279 4.33 -20.65 9.20
C LYS A 279 2.97 -21.12 8.66
N ALA A 280 2.42 -22.21 9.21
CA ALA A 280 1.11 -22.72 8.81
C ALA A 280 -0.04 -21.75 9.16
N GLU A 281 0.00 -21.15 10.35
CA GLU A 281 -0.97 -20.13 10.77
C GLU A 281 -0.91 -18.89 9.87
N GLY A 282 0.28 -18.43 9.53
CA GLY A 282 0.47 -17.32 8.60
C GLY A 282 -0.10 -17.61 7.20
N LYS A 283 0.14 -18.82 6.67
CA LYS A 283 -0.46 -19.27 5.40
C LYS A 283 -2.00 -19.28 5.47
N ALA A 284 -2.55 -19.77 6.57
CA ALA A 284 -4.00 -19.85 6.77
C ALA A 284 -4.64 -18.44 6.84
N GLU A 285 -4.02 -17.50 7.57
CA GLU A 285 -4.53 -16.12 7.66
C GLU A 285 -4.50 -15.43 6.29
N TRP A 286 -3.43 -15.59 5.51
CA TRP A 286 -3.38 -15.05 4.16
C TRP A 286 -4.45 -15.65 3.24
N ASN A 287 -4.67 -16.96 3.28
CA ASN A 287 -5.73 -17.59 2.50
C ASN A 287 -7.13 -17.13 2.90
N LYS A 288 -7.37 -16.85 4.17
CA LYS A 288 -8.63 -16.28 4.66
C LYS A 288 -8.87 -14.87 4.09
N VAL A 289 -7.84 -14.02 4.04
CA VAL A 289 -7.96 -12.66 3.55
C VAL A 289 -8.03 -12.62 2.03
N LEU A 290 -7.12 -13.29 1.32
CA LEU A 290 -7.09 -13.31 -0.15
C LEU A 290 -8.28 -14.09 -0.73
N GLY A 291 -8.74 -15.14 -0.06
CA GLY A 291 -9.89 -15.95 -0.46
C GLY A 291 -11.24 -15.22 -0.40
N ARG A 292 -11.25 -13.95 0.03
CA ARG A 292 -12.41 -13.08 -0.15
C ARG A 292 -12.72 -12.83 -1.63
N ILE A 293 -11.72 -12.94 -2.50
CA ILE A 293 -11.89 -12.84 -3.94
C ILE A 293 -11.30 -14.08 -4.59
N GLU A 294 -12.15 -14.85 -5.26
CA GLU A 294 -11.76 -15.98 -6.08
C GLU A 294 -11.88 -15.59 -7.56
N VAL A 295 -10.85 -15.85 -8.34
CA VAL A 295 -10.85 -15.60 -9.79
C VAL A 295 -10.46 -16.85 -10.56
N GLU A 296 -11.06 -17.04 -11.73
CA GLU A 296 -10.82 -18.18 -12.62
C GLU A 296 -10.23 -17.67 -13.95
N ASP A 297 -9.03 -18.14 -14.31
CA ASP A 297 -8.34 -17.84 -15.55
C ASP A 297 -7.43 -19.02 -15.96
N ASP A 298 -7.27 -19.23 -17.25
CA ASP A 298 -6.37 -20.24 -17.80
C ASP A 298 -4.90 -19.79 -17.75
N ASN A 299 -4.65 -18.48 -17.67
CA ASN A 299 -3.32 -17.90 -17.59
C ASN A 299 -2.87 -17.73 -16.13
N VAL A 300 -1.91 -18.55 -15.72
CA VAL A 300 -1.37 -18.52 -14.35
C VAL A 300 -0.70 -17.18 -14.00
N ASP A 301 -0.13 -16.47 -14.97
CA ASP A 301 0.51 -15.17 -14.70
C ASP A 301 -0.51 -14.07 -14.45
N HIS A 302 -1.72 -14.14 -15.03
CA HIS A 302 -2.84 -13.28 -14.65
C HIS A 302 -3.25 -13.50 -13.20
N LEU A 303 -3.35 -14.77 -12.75
CA LEU A 303 -3.65 -15.11 -11.35
C LEU A 303 -2.55 -14.60 -10.41
N ARG A 304 -1.29 -14.76 -10.78
CA ARG A 304 -0.15 -14.25 -9.99
C ARG A 304 -0.16 -12.73 -9.87
N THR A 305 -0.40 -12.04 -10.97
CA THR A 305 -0.50 -10.57 -10.98
C THR A 305 -1.65 -10.11 -10.09
N PHE A 306 -2.84 -10.71 -10.25
CA PHE A 306 -4.01 -10.37 -9.47
C PHE A 306 -3.81 -10.57 -7.97
N TYR A 307 -3.36 -11.77 -7.54
CA TYR A 307 -3.17 -12.05 -6.12
C TYR A 307 -1.98 -11.29 -5.52
N SER A 308 -0.96 -10.95 -6.31
CA SER A 308 0.12 -10.08 -5.86
C SER A 308 -0.36 -8.64 -5.64
N CYS A 309 -1.22 -8.11 -6.51
CA CYS A 309 -1.88 -6.82 -6.31
C CYS A 309 -2.84 -6.86 -5.10
N LEU A 310 -3.64 -7.92 -4.95
CA LEU A 310 -4.54 -8.06 -3.80
C LEU A 310 -3.76 -8.15 -2.48
N TYR A 311 -2.64 -8.86 -2.46
CA TYR A 311 -1.72 -8.91 -1.32
C TYR A 311 -1.21 -7.50 -0.96
N ARG A 312 -0.76 -6.68 -1.93
CA ARG A 312 -0.31 -5.31 -1.68
C ARG A 312 -1.44 -4.43 -1.14
N SER A 313 -2.67 -4.62 -1.63
CA SER A 313 -3.84 -3.84 -1.20
C SER A 313 -4.27 -4.08 0.24
N VAL A 314 -3.75 -5.11 0.92
CA VAL A 314 -4.09 -5.44 2.31
C VAL A 314 -2.88 -5.42 3.25
N LEU A 315 -1.79 -4.79 2.83
CA LEU A 315 -0.63 -4.51 3.69
C LEU A 315 -0.81 -3.18 4.46
N PHE A 316 -1.34 -2.16 3.80
CA PHE A 316 -1.51 -0.81 4.33
C PHE A 316 -2.99 -0.40 4.38
N PRO A 317 -3.36 0.59 5.21
CA PRO A 317 -2.57 1.20 6.30
C PRO A 317 -2.11 0.17 7.33
N ARG A 318 -0.88 0.33 7.82
CA ARG A 318 -0.28 -0.55 8.84
C ARG A 318 -0.95 -0.35 10.20
N SER A 319 -1.19 -1.43 10.94
CA SER A 319 -1.57 -1.34 12.36
C SER A 319 -0.48 -0.64 13.17
N PHE A 320 -0.87 0.32 13.98
CA PHE A 320 0.03 1.02 14.91
C PHE A 320 -0.56 0.99 16.32
N TYR A 321 -1.06 -0.19 16.70
CA TYR A 321 -1.64 -0.46 18.02
C TYR A 321 -1.22 -1.85 18.51
N GLU A 322 -1.27 -2.01 19.81
CA GLU A 322 -0.92 -3.22 20.53
C GLU A 322 -2.09 -3.61 21.44
N PHE A 323 -1.94 -4.67 22.24
CA PHE A 323 -2.97 -5.07 23.18
C PHE A 323 -2.42 -5.06 24.61
N ASP A 324 -3.15 -4.50 25.55
CA ASP A 324 -2.83 -4.55 26.96
C ASP A 324 -3.02 -5.96 27.56
N ALA A 325 -2.91 -6.07 28.90
CA ALA A 325 -3.07 -7.35 29.61
C ALA A 325 -4.50 -7.90 29.51
N GLU A 326 -5.47 -7.04 29.36
CA GLU A 326 -6.91 -7.34 29.26
C GLU A 326 -7.35 -7.58 27.82
N GLY A 327 -6.44 -7.46 26.84
CA GLY A 327 -6.73 -7.63 25.42
C GLY A 327 -7.40 -6.41 24.76
N LYS A 328 -7.33 -5.24 25.38
CA LYS A 328 -7.84 -3.99 24.81
C LYS A 328 -6.78 -3.34 23.92
N PRO A 329 -7.18 -2.72 22.81
CA PRO A 329 -6.22 -1.99 21.95
C PRO A 329 -5.71 -0.75 22.67
N ILE A 330 -4.37 -0.61 22.64
CA ILE A 330 -3.61 0.56 23.12
C ILE A 330 -2.57 0.92 22.08
N HIS A 331 -2.11 2.16 22.07
CA HIS A 331 -1.06 2.58 21.14
C HIS A 331 -0.16 3.66 21.74
N TYR A 332 1.07 3.71 21.27
CA TYR A 332 1.90 4.89 21.39
C TYR A 332 1.43 5.93 20.40
N SER A 333 1.12 7.14 20.86
CA SER A 333 0.70 8.22 19.98
C SER A 333 1.91 8.87 19.31
N PRO A 334 2.06 8.79 17.98
CA PRO A 334 3.12 9.49 17.27
C PRO A 334 2.86 10.99 17.15
N TYR A 335 1.71 11.47 17.65
CA TYR A 335 1.32 12.88 17.63
C TYR A 335 1.71 13.61 18.92
N ASN A 336 1.67 12.93 20.09
CA ASN A 336 1.91 13.57 21.38
C ASN A 336 2.82 12.78 22.34
N GLY A 337 3.31 11.59 21.94
CA GLY A 337 4.24 10.77 22.71
C GLY A 337 3.65 10.04 23.91
N LYS A 338 2.33 9.98 24.06
CA LYS A 338 1.64 9.29 25.15
C LYS A 338 1.21 7.89 24.74
N VAL A 339 1.02 7.01 25.72
CA VAL A 339 0.34 5.72 25.52
C VAL A 339 -1.16 5.92 25.78
N LEU A 340 -1.99 5.60 24.84
CA LEU A 340 -3.42 5.88 24.84
C LEU A 340 -4.23 4.64 24.42
N GLU A 341 -5.50 4.62 24.78
CA GLU A 341 -6.44 3.53 24.43
C GLU A 341 -6.94 3.66 22.98
N GLY A 342 -7.24 2.54 22.36
CA GLY A 342 -7.90 2.44 21.07
C GLY A 342 -6.97 2.10 19.91
N TYR A 343 -7.58 1.96 18.74
CA TYR A 343 -6.89 1.66 17.49
C TYR A 343 -6.14 2.87 16.95
N LEU A 344 -5.01 2.62 16.29
CA LEU A 344 -4.32 3.58 15.44
C LEU A 344 -3.76 2.84 14.23
N PHE A 345 -3.75 3.52 13.07
CA PHE A 345 -3.16 3.01 11.82
C PHE A 345 -2.30 4.10 11.21
N THR A 346 -1.31 3.67 10.44
CA THR A 346 -0.32 4.57 9.86
C THR A 346 0.21 4.06 8.51
N ASP A 347 1.22 4.74 7.96
CA ASP A 347 1.90 4.39 6.72
C ASP A 347 0.95 4.44 5.51
N THR A 348 0.32 5.59 5.34
CA THR A 348 -0.52 5.87 4.17
C THR A 348 -0.56 7.36 3.85
N GLY A 349 -0.56 7.67 2.55
CA GLY A 349 -0.92 8.98 1.99
C GLY A 349 -2.36 8.96 1.51
N TYR A 350 -3.20 9.85 2.02
CA TYR A 350 -4.62 9.85 1.66
C TYR A 350 -4.86 10.40 0.26
N TRP A 351 -3.97 11.30 -0.23
CA TRP A 351 -3.98 11.77 -1.62
C TRP A 351 -3.86 10.62 -2.62
N ASP A 352 -3.06 9.59 -2.28
CA ASP A 352 -2.91 8.39 -3.09
C ASP A 352 -4.11 7.45 -2.90
N THR A 353 -4.39 7.06 -1.66
CA THR A 353 -5.16 5.87 -1.31
C THR A 353 -6.67 6.08 -1.27
N PHE A 354 -7.17 7.32 -1.28
CA PHE A 354 -8.61 7.58 -1.30
C PHE A 354 -9.28 7.05 -2.57
N ARG A 355 -8.54 6.95 -3.68
CA ARG A 355 -9.07 6.73 -5.03
C ARG A 355 -9.59 5.31 -5.24
N SER A 356 -8.84 4.30 -4.85
CA SER A 356 -9.26 2.89 -4.99
C SER A 356 -9.02 2.03 -3.76
N LEU A 357 -7.95 2.24 -2.98
CA LEU A 357 -7.65 1.41 -1.83
C LEU A 357 -8.77 1.45 -0.78
N PHE A 358 -9.11 2.63 -0.26
CA PHE A 358 -10.17 2.74 0.75
C PHE A 358 -11.55 2.32 0.23
N PRO A 359 -11.96 2.62 -1.02
CA PRO A 359 -13.16 2.02 -1.61
C PRO A 359 -13.15 0.48 -1.68
N LEU A 360 -11.98 -0.13 -1.94
CA LEU A 360 -11.81 -1.60 -1.89
C LEU A 360 -12.05 -2.13 -0.47
N LEU A 361 -11.44 -1.48 0.54
CA LEU A 361 -11.65 -1.83 1.94
C LEU A 361 -13.11 -1.66 2.34
N ASN A 362 -13.79 -0.61 1.90
CA ASN A 362 -15.22 -0.40 2.18
C ASN A 362 -16.11 -1.51 1.64
N LEU A 363 -15.77 -2.08 0.50
CA LEU A 363 -16.57 -3.13 -0.12
C LEU A 363 -16.26 -4.52 0.42
N ILE A 364 -14.97 -4.85 0.59
CA ILE A 364 -14.50 -6.23 0.82
C ILE A 364 -14.09 -6.48 2.28
N TYR A 365 -13.51 -5.46 2.95
CA TYR A 365 -12.99 -5.56 4.32
C TYR A 365 -13.54 -4.46 5.24
N PRO A 366 -14.87 -4.23 5.25
CA PRO A 366 -15.46 -3.11 5.99
C PRO A 366 -15.15 -3.14 7.49
N SER A 367 -15.07 -4.31 8.13
CA SER A 367 -14.75 -4.42 9.55
C SER A 367 -13.33 -3.93 9.90
N MET A 368 -12.39 -4.10 8.98
CA MET A 368 -11.03 -3.55 9.14
C MET A 368 -11.05 -2.03 8.95
N ASN A 369 -11.76 -1.53 7.94
CA ASN A 369 -11.84 -0.08 7.75
C ASN A 369 -12.60 0.63 8.88
N GLU A 370 -13.59 0.01 9.52
CA GLU A 370 -14.23 0.57 10.73
C GLU A 370 -13.20 0.81 11.86
N LYS A 371 -12.23 -0.09 12.05
CA LYS A 371 -11.11 0.12 12.98
C LYS A 371 -10.19 1.26 12.52
N MET A 372 -9.94 1.38 11.21
CA MET A 372 -9.15 2.48 10.65
C MET A 372 -9.85 3.83 10.87
N GLN A 373 -11.17 3.91 10.68
CA GLN A 373 -11.96 5.10 11.00
C GLN A 373 -11.91 5.45 12.50
N ALA A 374 -11.95 4.45 13.38
CA ALA A 374 -11.74 4.66 14.82
C ALA A 374 -10.33 5.18 15.11
N GLY A 375 -9.32 4.72 14.37
CA GLY A 375 -7.96 5.25 14.41
C GLY A 375 -7.88 6.72 14.00
N LEU A 376 -8.62 7.14 12.98
CA LEU A 376 -8.71 8.55 12.57
C LEU A 376 -9.37 9.44 13.64
N VAL A 377 -10.36 8.91 14.38
CA VAL A 377 -10.92 9.59 15.55
C VAL A 377 -9.83 9.88 16.59
N ASN A 378 -9.01 8.87 16.88
CA ASN A 378 -7.91 9.01 17.84
C ASN A 378 -6.84 9.99 17.33
N ALA A 379 -6.41 9.87 16.08
CA ALA A 379 -5.46 10.81 15.47
C ALA A 379 -5.91 12.27 15.58
N TYR A 380 -7.19 12.54 15.32
CA TYR A 380 -7.75 13.91 15.48
C TYR A 380 -7.75 14.37 16.94
N ARG A 381 -8.17 13.51 17.88
CA ARG A 381 -8.19 13.84 19.31
C ARG A 381 -6.79 14.14 19.87
N GLU A 382 -5.78 13.50 19.32
CA GLU A 382 -4.40 13.55 19.79
C GLU A 382 -3.58 14.68 19.18
N SER A 383 -3.89 15.07 17.94
CA SER A 383 -3.15 16.11 17.19
C SER A 383 -3.95 17.36 16.89
N GLY A 384 -5.29 17.31 16.96
CA GLY A 384 -6.19 18.36 16.52
C GLY A 384 -6.48 18.38 15.02
N PHE A 385 -5.83 17.50 14.23
CA PHE A 385 -6.04 17.36 12.78
C PHE A 385 -6.14 15.90 12.36
N LEU A 386 -6.84 15.62 11.24
CA LEU A 386 -6.68 14.37 10.54
C LEU A 386 -5.34 14.37 9.80
N PRO A 387 -4.62 13.24 9.75
CA PRO A 387 -3.43 13.14 8.91
C PRO A 387 -3.81 13.17 7.43
N GLU A 388 -2.98 13.83 6.61
CA GLU A 388 -3.07 13.72 5.15
C GLU A 388 -1.98 12.79 4.60
N TRP A 389 -0.85 12.72 5.28
CA TRP A 389 0.15 11.68 5.17
C TRP A 389 0.62 11.27 6.56
N ALA A 390 0.56 9.99 6.88
CA ALA A 390 0.98 9.45 8.18
C ALA A 390 2.14 8.46 8.04
N SER A 391 3.24 8.65 8.82
CA SER A 391 4.35 7.70 8.92
C SER A 391 5.35 8.10 10.05
N PRO A 392 5.21 7.62 11.31
CA PRO A 392 3.95 7.12 11.84
C PRO A 392 2.95 8.23 12.18
N GLY A 393 3.39 9.45 12.49
CA GLY A 393 2.57 10.64 12.66
C GLY A 393 2.51 11.49 11.38
N HIS A 394 2.13 12.76 11.52
CA HIS A 394 2.02 13.68 10.37
C HIS A 394 3.34 13.80 9.59
N ARG A 395 3.25 13.74 8.28
CA ARG A 395 4.34 14.05 7.34
C ARG A 395 3.96 15.25 6.48
N ASP A 396 4.92 16.17 6.26
CA ASP A 396 4.68 17.36 5.46
C ASP A 396 4.98 17.10 3.97
N CYS A 397 4.05 16.41 3.31
CA CYS A 397 4.13 16.09 1.89
C CYS A 397 2.74 15.99 1.26
N MET A 398 2.69 16.08 -0.08
CA MET A 398 1.50 16.04 -0.94
C MET A 398 0.53 17.19 -0.74
N VAL A 399 -0.61 17.11 -1.40
CA VAL A 399 -1.65 18.14 -1.45
C VAL A 399 -3.02 17.55 -1.13
N GLY A 400 -4.03 18.39 -0.98
CA GLY A 400 -5.39 17.96 -0.66
C GLY A 400 -5.63 17.79 0.84
N ASN A 401 -6.87 17.51 1.22
CA ASN A 401 -7.20 16.96 2.52
C ASN A 401 -8.16 15.77 2.34
N ASN A 402 -7.66 14.79 1.59
CA ASN A 402 -8.40 13.62 1.10
C ASN A 402 -8.78 12.63 2.21
N SER A 403 -8.28 12.82 3.45
CA SER A 403 -8.84 12.17 4.63
C SER A 403 -10.36 12.43 4.76
N ALA A 404 -10.85 13.59 4.29
CA ALA A 404 -12.28 13.90 4.23
C ALA A 404 -13.04 12.97 3.26
N SER A 405 -12.46 12.66 2.11
CA SER A 405 -13.02 11.70 1.16
C SER A 405 -13.10 10.30 1.78
N VAL A 406 -12.04 9.84 2.46
CA VAL A 406 -11.98 8.54 3.11
C VAL A 406 -13.04 8.39 4.20
N VAL A 407 -13.21 9.41 5.04
CA VAL A 407 -14.27 9.45 6.07
C VAL A 407 -15.66 9.45 5.46
N ALA A 408 -15.87 10.27 4.44
CA ALA A 408 -17.18 10.39 3.78
C ALA A 408 -17.58 9.09 3.09
N ASP A 409 -16.68 8.50 2.30
CA ASP A 409 -16.93 7.28 1.54
C ASP A 409 -17.29 6.11 2.46
N ALA A 410 -16.55 5.92 3.56
CA ALA A 410 -16.82 4.89 4.55
C ALA A 410 -18.24 5.03 5.14
N TYR A 411 -18.61 6.23 5.61
CA TYR A 411 -19.90 6.44 6.25
C TYR A 411 -21.07 6.35 5.29
N ILE A 412 -20.92 6.90 4.07
CA ILE A 412 -21.95 6.86 3.02
C ILE A 412 -22.23 5.42 2.58
N LYS A 413 -21.19 4.59 2.47
CA LYS A 413 -21.27 3.17 2.13
C LYS A 413 -21.75 2.28 3.29
N GLY A 414 -22.01 2.87 4.45
CA GLY A 414 -22.70 2.19 5.56
C GLY A 414 -21.80 1.65 6.65
N LEU A 415 -20.51 1.98 6.67
CA LEU A 415 -19.62 1.62 7.78
C LEU A 415 -20.02 2.42 9.04
N ARG A 416 -19.98 1.75 10.18
CA ARG A 416 -20.41 2.29 11.47
C ARG A 416 -19.48 1.77 12.59
N GLY A 417 -19.80 2.06 13.85
CA GLY A 417 -19.04 1.53 14.99
C GLY A 417 -17.88 2.44 15.43
N TYR A 418 -17.81 3.67 14.92
CA TYR A 418 -16.84 4.70 15.29
C TYR A 418 -17.53 6.06 15.51
N ASP A 419 -16.83 7.01 16.16
CA ASP A 419 -17.38 8.33 16.50
C ASP A 419 -17.38 9.25 15.27
N ILE A 420 -18.42 9.15 14.47
CA ILE A 420 -18.59 9.95 13.25
C ILE A 420 -18.79 11.45 13.55
N GLU A 421 -19.33 11.82 14.71
CA GLU A 421 -19.50 13.23 15.06
C GLU A 421 -18.15 13.91 15.32
N THR A 422 -17.20 13.18 15.91
CA THR A 422 -15.81 13.66 16.01
C THR A 422 -15.17 13.77 14.63
N LEU A 423 -15.37 12.80 13.73
CA LEU A 423 -14.84 12.87 12.35
C LEU A 423 -15.51 13.99 11.54
N TRP A 424 -16.80 14.25 11.71
CA TRP A 424 -17.46 15.41 11.12
C TRP A 424 -16.78 16.72 11.52
N LYS A 425 -16.53 16.93 12.83
CA LYS A 425 -15.79 18.10 13.32
C LYS A 425 -14.39 18.18 12.73
N ALA A 426 -13.71 17.03 12.60
CA ALA A 426 -12.36 16.95 12.08
C ALA A 426 -12.25 17.36 10.61
N VAL A 427 -13.14 16.83 9.74
CA VAL A 427 -13.13 17.20 8.31
C VAL A 427 -13.53 18.66 8.08
N VAL A 428 -14.50 19.18 8.86
CA VAL A 428 -14.87 20.60 8.81
C VAL A 428 -13.73 21.49 9.29
N HIS A 429 -13.01 21.10 10.35
CA HIS A 429 -11.84 21.83 10.84
C HIS A 429 -10.73 21.85 9.78
N GLY A 430 -10.32 20.68 9.25
CA GLY A 430 -9.29 20.58 8.22
C GLY A 430 -9.59 21.36 6.94
N ALA A 431 -10.89 21.50 6.59
CA ALA A 431 -11.32 22.30 5.44
C ALA A 431 -11.18 23.83 5.63
N ASN A 432 -10.99 24.29 6.86
CA ASN A 432 -10.96 25.73 7.21
C ASN A 432 -9.73 26.12 8.04
N ALA A 433 -8.73 25.26 8.11
CA ALA A 433 -7.50 25.49 8.85
C ALA A 433 -6.31 24.74 8.20
N VAL A 434 -5.12 25.13 8.62
CA VAL A 434 -3.86 24.42 8.31
C VAL A 434 -3.12 24.17 9.61
N HIS A 435 -2.46 23.01 9.70
CA HIS A 435 -1.69 22.64 10.90
C HIS A 435 -0.53 23.64 11.10
N PRO A 436 -0.22 24.07 12.35
CA PRO A 436 0.74 25.15 12.60
C PRO A 436 2.16 24.89 12.09
N THR A 437 2.58 23.62 12.02
CA THR A 437 3.95 23.22 11.67
C THR A 437 4.04 22.25 10.49
N ILE A 438 2.92 21.65 10.07
CA ILE A 438 2.85 20.67 8.97
C ILE A 438 1.93 21.22 7.89
N SER A 439 2.51 21.93 6.93
CA SER A 439 1.76 22.75 5.98
C SER A 439 0.86 21.97 5.00
N SER A 440 1.10 20.68 4.82
CA SER A 440 0.27 19.77 4.02
C SER A 440 -0.91 19.18 4.80
N THR A 441 -0.98 19.39 6.12
CA THR A 441 -2.08 18.92 6.97
C THR A 441 -3.13 20.02 7.15
N GLY A 442 -4.40 19.71 6.88
CA GLY A 442 -5.44 20.70 6.64
C GLY A 442 -5.32 21.28 5.23
N ARG A 443 -5.67 22.56 5.03
CA ARG A 443 -5.68 23.22 3.70
C ARG A 443 -4.73 24.41 3.64
N LYS A 444 -3.54 24.23 3.10
CA LYS A 444 -2.63 25.35 2.80
C LYS A 444 -3.28 26.32 1.80
N GLY A 445 -3.38 27.59 2.18
CA GLY A 445 -4.03 28.61 1.36
C GLY A 445 -5.56 28.64 1.47
N PHE A 446 -6.13 28.07 2.53
CA PHE A 446 -7.58 28.03 2.75
C PHE A 446 -8.20 29.42 2.82
N GLU A 447 -7.49 30.45 3.27
CA GLU A 447 -7.96 31.84 3.34
C GLU A 447 -8.25 32.40 1.94
N TYR A 448 -7.35 32.11 0.98
CA TYR A 448 -7.55 32.46 -0.42
C TYR A 448 -8.67 31.63 -1.04
N TYR A 449 -8.61 30.31 -0.85
CA TYR A 449 -9.58 29.39 -1.42
C TYR A 449 -11.02 29.70 -0.96
N ASN A 450 -11.24 29.97 0.33
CA ASN A 450 -12.55 30.29 0.88
C ASN A 450 -13.07 31.63 0.40
N ARG A 451 -12.20 32.60 0.09
CA ARG A 451 -12.56 33.96 -0.34
C ARG A 451 -12.69 34.09 -1.85
N LEU A 452 -11.74 33.54 -2.61
CA LEU A 452 -11.65 33.72 -4.07
C LEU A 452 -12.25 32.55 -4.85
N GLY A 453 -12.44 31.39 -4.19
CA GLY A 453 -12.86 30.16 -4.82
C GLY A 453 -11.71 29.41 -5.53
N TYR A 454 -10.46 29.75 -5.24
CA TYR A 454 -9.26 29.03 -5.71
C TYR A 454 -8.04 29.47 -4.91
N VAL A 455 -6.97 28.67 -4.93
CA VAL A 455 -5.65 29.03 -4.43
C VAL A 455 -4.92 29.78 -5.54
N PRO A 456 -4.50 31.06 -5.35
CA PRO A 456 -3.86 31.83 -6.40
C PRO A 456 -2.47 31.32 -6.74
N TYR A 457 -2.12 31.38 -8.03
CA TYR A 457 -0.82 30.97 -8.57
C TYR A 457 0.34 31.83 -8.09
N ASN A 458 0.13 33.13 -7.96
CA ASN A 458 1.19 34.14 -7.73
C ASN A 458 1.30 34.62 -6.26
N VAL A 459 0.93 33.82 -5.28
CA VAL A 459 0.99 34.16 -3.85
C VAL A 459 2.01 33.35 -3.04
N GLY A 460 2.91 32.66 -3.73
CA GLY A 460 3.97 31.86 -3.07
C GLY A 460 3.48 30.50 -2.52
N ILE A 461 2.31 30.05 -2.95
CA ILE A 461 1.78 28.71 -2.64
C ILE A 461 1.93 27.86 -3.88
N ASN A 462 2.76 26.82 -3.80
CA ASN A 462 2.99 25.87 -4.88
C ASN A 462 1.75 25.01 -5.18
N GLU A 463 1.69 24.39 -6.36
CA GLU A 463 0.68 23.41 -6.73
C GLU A 463 -0.75 23.94 -6.61
N SER A 464 -0.93 25.23 -6.93
CA SER A 464 -2.15 25.98 -6.66
C SER A 464 -3.39 25.41 -7.35
N VAL A 465 -3.26 24.89 -8.57
CA VAL A 465 -4.37 24.25 -9.31
C VAL A 465 -4.68 22.89 -8.72
N ALA A 466 -3.67 22.07 -8.46
CA ALA A 466 -3.86 20.77 -7.82
C ALA A 466 -4.62 20.93 -6.48
N ARG A 467 -4.16 21.86 -5.61
CA ARG A 467 -4.84 22.17 -4.35
C ARG A 467 -6.29 22.60 -4.55
N THR A 468 -6.55 23.46 -5.52
CA THR A 468 -7.92 23.95 -5.80
C THR A 468 -8.84 22.81 -6.21
N LEU A 469 -8.36 21.89 -7.05
CA LEU A 469 -9.15 20.74 -7.53
C LEU A 469 -9.42 19.74 -6.42
N GLU A 470 -8.40 19.37 -5.64
CA GLU A 470 -8.54 18.47 -4.50
C GLU A 470 -9.52 19.06 -3.46
N TYR A 471 -9.36 20.33 -3.08
CA TYR A 471 -10.26 20.98 -2.11
C TYR A 471 -11.70 21.05 -2.60
N ALA A 472 -11.94 21.26 -3.90
CA ALA A 472 -13.28 21.26 -4.45
C ALA A 472 -13.96 19.89 -4.35
N TYR A 473 -13.22 18.83 -4.62
CA TYR A 473 -13.69 17.46 -4.45
C TYR A 473 -13.88 17.10 -2.98
N ASP A 474 -12.94 17.46 -2.10
CA ASP A 474 -13.06 17.21 -0.66
C ASP A 474 -14.28 17.96 -0.06
N ASP A 475 -14.56 19.18 -0.50
CA ASP A 475 -15.77 19.93 -0.10
C ASP A 475 -17.04 19.20 -0.58
N TRP A 476 -17.03 18.63 -1.77
CA TRP A 476 -18.14 17.79 -2.21
C TRP A 476 -18.33 16.56 -1.32
N CYS A 477 -17.26 15.89 -0.92
CA CYS A 477 -17.31 14.77 0.01
C CYS A 477 -17.86 15.17 1.38
N ILE A 478 -17.41 16.32 1.94
CA ILE A 478 -17.91 16.85 3.20
C ILE A 478 -19.40 17.19 3.08
N TYR A 479 -19.82 17.78 1.96
CA TYR A 479 -21.23 18.06 1.68
C TYR A 479 -22.08 16.77 1.68
N GLN A 480 -21.64 15.71 0.97
CA GLN A 480 -22.34 14.42 0.93
C GLN A 480 -22.42 13.76 2.31
N LEU A 481 -21.32 13.78 3.07
CA LEU A 481 -21.29 13.30 4.45
C LEU A 481 -22.28 14.05 5.32
N GLY A 482 -22.30 15.39 5.23
CA GLY A 482 -23.21 16.24 6.00
C GLY A 482 -24.69 15.99 5.66
N LEU A 483 -25.03 15.76 4.39
CA LEU A 483 -26.36 15.33 3.99
C LEU A 483 -26.76 14.01 4.65
N LYS A 484 -25.84 13.02 4.68
CA LYS A 484 -26.06 11.72 5.30
C LYS A 484 -26.22 11.82 6.83
N LEU A 485 -25.52 12.79 7.46
CA LEU A 485 -25.60 13.11 8.89
C LEU A 485 -26.78 14.04 9.22
N ARG A 486 -27.55 14.51 8.22
CA ARG A 486 -28.67 15.45 8.38
C ARG A 486 -28.26 16.78 9.02
N LYS A 487 -27.08 17.27 8.66
CA LYS A 487 -26.62 18.60 9.10
C LYS A 487 -27.49 19.69 8.48
N SER A 488 -27.54 20.86 9.10
CA SER A 488 -28.39 21.96 8.64
C SER A 488 -27.94 22.51 7.27
N ALA A 489 -28.87 23.03 6.48
CA ALA A 489 -28.56 23.66 5.20
C ALA A 489 -27.54 24.81 5.35
N LYS A 490 -27.56 25.53 6.48
CA LYS A 490 -26.60 26.61 6.79
C LYS A 490 -25.17 26.07 6.95
N GLU A 491 -25.01 24.94 7.62
CA GLU A 491 -23.69 24.28 7.76
C GLU A 491 -23.17 23.74 6.44
N LEU A 492 -24.06 23.23 5.57
CA LEU A 492 -23.71 22.59 4.33
C LEU A 492 -23.47 23.56 3.16
N GLN A 493 -24.06 24.73 3.16
CA GLN A 493 -24.03 25.69 2.04
C GLN A 493 -22.61 26.03 1.58
N PRO A 494 -21.62 26.33 2.46
CA PRO A 494 -20.26 26.62 2.02
C PRO A 494 -19.60 25.49 1.25
N PHE A 495 -19.80 24.25 1.69
CA PHE A 495 -19.23 23.06 1.05
C PHE A 495 -19.88 22.79 -0.30
N LYS A 496 -21.20 22.96 -0.41
CA LYS A 496 -21.95 22.85 -1.67
C LYS A 496 -21.45 23.85 -2.72
N GLU A 497 -21.22 25.08 -2.32
CA GLU A 497 -20.73 26.13 -3.22
C GLU A 497 -19.27 25.88 -3.63
N ARG A 498 -18.40 25.57 -2.67
CA ARG A 498 -16.98 25.33 -2.91
C ARG A 498 -16.70 24.08 -3.71
N ALA A 499 -17.59 23.08 -3.69
CA ALA A 499 -17.51 21.91 -4.57
C ALA A 499 -17.45 22.28 -6.07
N MET A 500 -17.96 23.47 -6.44
CA MET A 500 -17.96 23.98 -7.82
C MET A 500 -16.72 24.83 -8.15
N ASN A 501 -15.79 25.00 -7.22
CA ASN A 501 -14.63 25.88 -7.36
C ASN A 501 -13.63 25.42 -8.43
N TYR A 502 -13.65 24.16 -8.85
CA TYR A 502 -12.86 23.67 -9.98
C TYR A 502 -13.07 24.51 -11.25
N LYS A 503 -14.27 25.13 -11.42
CA LYS A 503 -14.61 25.98 -12.55
C LYS A 503 -13.75 27.25 -12.62
N ASN A 504 -13.22 27.70 -11.49
CA ASN A 504 -12.44 28.93 -11.40
C ASN A 504 -11.02 28.79 -11.98
N VAL A 505 -10.50 27.59 -12.09
CA VAL A 505 -9.18 27.30 -12.66
C VAL A 505 -9.25 26.66 -14.05
N PHE A 506 -10.47 26.49 -14.59
CA PHE A 506 -10.67 26.00 -15.95
C PHE A 506 -10.54 27.15 -16.96
N ASP A 507 -9.61 27.02 -17.90
CA ASP A 507 -9.40 27.95 -19.00
C ASP A 507 -10.18 27.48 -20.25
N LYS A 508 -11.21 28.22 -20.60
CA LYS A 508 -12.09 27.90 -21.75
C LYS A 508 -11.35 27.98 -23.10
N GLU A 509 -10.29 28.79 -23.21
CA GLU A 509 -9.52 28.96 -24.44
C GLU A 509 -8.74 27.70 -24.77
N THR A 510 -8.11 27.07 -23.77
CA THR A 510 -7.32 25.86 -23.92
C THR A 510 -8.10 24.57 -23.66
N CYS A 511 -9.26 24.67 -23.02
CA CYS A 511 -10.02 23.53 -22.45
C CYS A 511 -9.24 22.73 -21.41
N LEU A 512 -8.32 23.35 -20.69
CA LEU A 512 -7.47 22.73 -19.69
C LEU A 512 -7.49 23.51 -18.39
N MET A 513 -7.10 22.88 -17.29
CA MET A 513 -6.89 23.56 -16.01
C MET A 513 -5.61 24.37 -16.06
N ARG A 514 -5.62 25.58 -15.49
CA ARG A 514 -4.54 26.56 -15.58
C ARG A 514 -4.43 27.39 -14.31
N GLY A 515 -3.21 27.75 -13.92
CA GLY A 515 -2.96 28.64 -12.80
C GLY A 515 -3.70 29.98 -12.95
N ARG A 516 -4.31 30.45 -11.86
CA ARG A 516 -5.03 31.72 -11.81
C ARG A 516 -4.43 32.63 -10.74
N ASN A 517 -4.13 33.86 -11.11
CA ASN A 517 -3.51 34.86 -10.23
C ASN A 517 -4.53 35.46 -9.24
N ALA A 518 -4.05 36.10 -8.19
CA ALA A 518 -4.90 36.73 -7.18
C ALA A 518 -5.82 37.85 -7.69
N ASP A 519 -5.44 38.48 -8.83
CA ASP A 519 -6.24 39.49 -9.54
C ASP A 519 -7.30 38.90 -10.49
N GLY A 520 -7.38 37.57 -10.56
CA GLY A 520 -8.32 36.86 -11.43
C GLY A 520 -7.83 36.59 -12.85
N SER A 521 -6.66 37.06 -13.26
CA SER A 521 -6.06 36.72 -14.55
C SER A 521 -5.48 35.31 -14.55
N PHE A 522 -5.42 34.65 -15.71
CA PHE A 522 -4.71 33.38 -15.83
C PHE A 522 -3.19 33.55 -15.94
N GLN A 523 -2.46 32.58 -15.42
CA GLN A 523 -1.00 32.45 -15.53
C GLN A 523 -0.49 32.67 -16.95
N LYS A 524 0.54 33.49 -17.13
CA LYS A 524 1.27 33.72 -18.40
C LYS A 524 2.77 33.78 -18.13
N PRO A 525 3.60 33.10 -18.96
CA PRO A 525 3.23 32.16 -20.04
C PRO A 525 2.58 30.90 -19.49
N PHE A 526 1.87 30.14 -20.33
CA PHE A 526 1.27 28.87 -20.00
C PHE A 526 1.81 27.76 -20.91
N ASN A 527 2.39 26.71 -20.30
CA ASN A 527 2.81 25.50 -20.98
C ASN A 527 2.05 24.32 -20.37
N PRO A 528 1.08 23.70 -21.10
CA PRO A 528 0.27 22.60 -20.55
C PRO A 528 1.07 21.32 -20.28
N TYR A 529 2.29 21.21 -20.81
CA TYR A 529 3.21 20.07 -20.60
C TYR A 529 4.20 20.29 -19.45
N LYS A 530 4.15 21.44 -18.76
CA LYS A 530 5.02 21.71 -17.62
C LYS A 530 4.59 20.89 -16.40
N TRP A 531 5.49 20.06 -15.93
CA TRP A 531 5.30 19.25 -14.73
C TRP A 531 5.62 20.03 -13.46
N GLY A 532 4.81 19.83 -12.41
CA GLY A 532 4.92 20.61 -11.17
C GLY A 532 4.36 22.02 -11.30
N ASP A 533 4.94 23.01 -10.60
CA ASP A 533 4.54 24.43 -10.59
C ASP A 533 3.09 24.62 -10.06
N ALA A 534 2.10 24.70 -10.93
CA ALA A 534 0.68 24.75 -10.56
C ALA A 534 0.09 23.37 -10.22
N PHE A 535 0.79 22.29 -10.49
CA PHE A 535 0.35 20.91 -10.35
C PHE A 535 1.30 20.07 -9.48
N THR A 536 0.84 18.95 -8.97
CA THR A 536 1.62 18.00 -8.16
C THR A 536 1.94 16.79 -9.01
N GLU A 537 3.24 16.49 -9.21
CA GLU A 537 3.72 15.27 -9.92
C GLU A 537 2.95 14.99 -11.20
N GLY A 538 2.70 16.05 -11.98
CA GLY A 538 1.92 16.00 -13.20
C GLY A 538 1.85 17.36 -13.87
N ASN A 539 1.04 17.44 -14.92
CA ASN A 539 0.83 18.63 -15.70
C ASN A 539 -0.65 18.92 -15.96
N SER A 540 -0.97 19.91 -16.78
CA SER A 540 -2.35 20.28 -17.07
C SER A 540 -3.16 19.18 -17.77
N TRP A 541 -2.54 18.35 -18.61
CA TRP A 541 -3.17 17.21 -19.25
C TRP A 541 -3.58 16.10 -18.26
N HIS A 542 -2.89 15.99 -17.12
CA HIS A 542 -3.24 15.03 -16.09
C HIS A 542 -4.34 15.57 -15.16
N TYR A 543 -4.16 16.80 -14.68
CA TYR A 543 -5.05 17.36 -13.65
C TYR A 543 -6.39 17.88 -14.17
N THR A 544 -6.54 18.14 -15.46
CA THR A 544 -7.83 18.57 -16.04
C THR A 544 -8.97 17.58 -15.71
N TRP A 545 -8.64 16.32 -15.48
CA TRP A 545 -9.59 15.25 -15.18
C TRP A 545 -9.91 15.08 -13.70
N SER A 546 -9.22 15.79 -12.79
CA SER A 546 -9.43 15.70 -11.33
C SER A 546 -10.72 16.42 -10.88
N VAL A 547 -11.82 16.14 -11.58
CA VAL A 547 -13.18 16.60 -11.30
C VAL A 547 -14.08 15.37 -11.15
N PHE A 548 -13.78 14.55 -10.15
CA PHE A 548 -14.41 13.23 -9.94
C PHE A 548 -15.91 13.33 -9.73
N HIS A 549 -16.37 14.39 -9.05
CA HIS A 549 -17.73 14.58 -8.58
C HIS A 549 -18.65 15.26 -9.60
N ASP A 550 -18.13 15.86 -10.67
CA ASP A 550 -18.92 16.56 -11.69
C ASP A 550 -18.33 16.42 -13.12
N PRO A 551 -18.13 15.20 -13.63
CA PRO A 551 -17.65 15.00 -15.01
C PRO A 551 -18.54 15.66 -16.05
N SER A 552 -19.86 15.65 -15.85
CA SER A 552 -20.84 16.28 -16.74
C SER A 552 -20.68 17.81 -16.75
N GLY A 553 -20.43 18.45 -15.60
CA GLY A 553 -20.14 19.86 -15.52
C GLY A 553 -18.83 20.24 -16.21
N LEU A 554 -17.80 19.40 -16.10
CA LEU A 554 -16.54 19.57 -16.84
C LEU A 554 -16.77 19.46 -18.35
N ALA A 555 -17.53 18.48 -18.81
CA ALA A 555 -17.88 18.33 -20.21
C ALA A 555 -18.64 19.56 -20.75
N GLN A 556 -19.57 20.12 -19.97
CA GLN A 556 -20.28 21.37 -20.32
C GLN A 556 -19.31 22.56 -20.44
N LEU A 557 -18.31 22.70 -19.54
CA LEU A 557 -17.29 23.74 -19.63
C LEU A 557 -16.45 23.64 -20.90
N MET A 558 -16.16 22.43 -21.37
CA MET A 558 -15.44 22.15 -22.61
C MET A 558 -16.29 22.41 -23.89
N GLY A 559 -17.62 22.54 -23.75
CA GLY A 559 -18.53 22.76 -24.86
C GLY A 559 -19.35 21.53 -25.28
N GLY A 560 -19.41 20.52 -24.45
CA GLY A 560 -20.20 19.30 -24.64
C GLY A 560 -19.35 18.02 -24.73
N TYR A 561 -20.07 16.89 -24.80
CA TYR A 561 -19.44 15.56 -24.76
C TYR A 561 -18.54 15.27 -25.96
N ASP A 562 -18.81 15.80 -27.15
CA ASP A 562 -17.96 15.59 -28.33
C ASP A 562 -16.57 16.19 -28.11
N LYS A 563 -16.51 17.43 -27.60
CA LYS A 563 -15.25 18.09 -27.25
C LYS A 563 -14.56 17.39 -26.08
N PHE A 564 -15.32 16.99 -25.06
CA PHE A 564 -14.80 16.24 -23.93
C PHE A 564 -14.14 14.93 -24.38
N ASN A 565 -14.79 14.15 -25.25
CA ASN A 565 -14.22 12.94 -25.82
C ASN A 565 -12.96 13.23 -26.66
N THR A 566 -12.95 14.31 -27.45
CA THR A 566 -11.77 14.74 -28.22
C THR A 566 -10.61 15.05 -27.30
N MET A 567 -10.84 15.71 -26.17
CA MET A 567 -9.81 16.03 -25.19
C MET A 567 -9.29 14.78 -24.47
N LEU A 568 -10.16 13.83 -24.10
CA LEU A 568 -9.77 12.52 -23.56
C LEU A 568 -8.89 11.75 -24.55
N ASP A 569 -9.32 11.67 -25.83
CA ASP A 569 -8.55 11.00 -26.88
C ASP A 569 -7.16 11.67 -27.08
N SER A 570 -7.08 12.98 -26.92
CA SER A 570 -5.84 13.73 -27.05
C SER A 570 -4.78 13.29 -26.04
N VAL A 571 -5.18 12.90 -24.82
CA VAL A 571 -4.23 12.40 -23.80
C VAL A 571 -3.43 11.20 -24.32
N PHE A 572 -4.09 10.28 -25.04
CA PHE A 572 -3.44 9.09 -25.58
C PHE A 572 -2.73 9.33 -26.92
N ASN A 573 -3.18 10.30 -27.70
CA ASN A 573 -2.72 10.53 -29.09
C ASN A 573 -1.58 11.56 -29.18
N LEU A 574 -1.47 12.48 -28.21
CA LEU A 574 -0.38 13.46 -28.18
C LEU A 574 0.95 12.79 -27.80
N PRO A 575 2.06 13.24 -28.40
CA PRO A 575 3.36 12.72 -28.03
C PRO A 575 3.65 13.03 -26.55
N PRO A 576 4.42 12.17 -25.85
CA PRO A 576 4.71 12.33 -24.41
C PRO A 576 5.81 13.38 -24.20
N VAL A 577 5.58 14.61 -24.66
CA VAL A 577 6.46 15.76 -24.43
C VAL A 577 6.28 16.27 -23.02
N PHE A 578 7.32 16.88 -22.46
CA PHE A 578 7.30 17.40 -21.10
C PHE A 578 8.21 18.63 -20.97
N ASP A 579 7.95 19.38 -19.90
CA ASP A 579 8.82 20.45 -19.40
C ASP A 579 9.04 20.18 -17.91
N ASP A 580 10.26 19.84 -17.53
CA ASP A 580 10.68 19.50 -16.16
C ASP A 580 11.42 20.65 -15.45
N THR A 581 11.40 21.85 -16.01
CA THR A 581 12.16 23.02 -15.52
C THR A 581 11.81 23.40 -14.08
N TYR A 582 10.60 23.07 -13.59
CA TYR A 582 10.20 23.31 -12.21
C TYR A 582 11.02 22.46 -11.22
N TYR A 583 11.24 21.19 -11.53
CA TYR A 583 12.02 20.28 -10.68
C TYR A 583 13.54 20.45 -10.87
N GLY A 584 13.99 20.97 -12.01
CA GLY A 584 15.39 21.08 -12.36
C GLY A 584 16.07 19.76 -12.76
N PHE A 585 15.32 18.67 -12.82
CA PHE A 585 15.70 17.34 -13.30
C PHE A 585 14.46 16.56 -13.71
N THR A 586 14.65 15.53 -14.54
CA THR A 586 13.55 14.67 -14.95
C THR A 586 13.22 13.67 -13.81
N ILE A 587 12.05 13.85 -13.18
CA ILE A 587 11.55 12.94 -12.14
C ILE A 587 11.15 11.59 -12.77
N HIS A 588 11.01 10.56 -11.92
CA HIS A 588 10.78 9.19 -12.41
C HIS A 588 9.42 9.04 -13.11
N GLU A 589 8.38 9.73 -12.67
CA GLU A 589 7.03 9.67 -13.25
C GLU A 589 7.01 10.14 -14.71
N ILE A 590 7.85 11.12 -15.06
CA ILE A 590 8.03 11.57 -16.46
C ILE A 590 8.64 10.46 -17.31
N ARG A 591 9.66 9.77 -16.79
CA ARG A 591 10.32 8.65 -17.49
C ARG A 591 9.35 7.50 -17.68
N GLU A 592 8.57 7.18 -16.67
CA GLU A 592 7.54 6.16 -16.71
C GLU A 592 6.48 6.47 -17.77
N MET A 593 5.97 7.70 -17.82
CA MET A 593 5.05 8.14 -18.88
C MET A 593 5.65 7.94 -20.28
N GLN A 594 6.92 8.27 -20.46
CA GLN A 594 7.57 8.13 -21.76
C GLN A 594 7.70 6.67 -22.22
N ILE A 595 8.11 5.76 -21.31
CA ILE A 595 8.33 4.35 -21.66
C ILE A 595 7.04 3.54 -21.81
N MET A 596 5.92 4.01 -21.28
CA MET A 596 4.62 3.37 -21.46
C MET A 596 4.11 3.43 -22.91
N HIS A 597 4.55 4.41 -23.69
CA HIS A 597 4.08 4.65 -25.06
C HIS A 597 2.56 4.76 -25.15
N MET A 598 1.94 5.51 -24.22
CA MET A 598 0.49 5.77 -24.15
C MET A 598 0.19 7.29 -24.18
N GLY A 599 0.96 8.06 -24.96
CA GLY A 599 0.84 9.51 -25.03
C GLY A 599 1.19 10.19 -23.72
N ASN A 600 0.31 11.09 -23.26
CA ASN A 600 0.40 11.73 -21.95
C ASN A 600 -0.35 10.99 -20.84
N TYR A 601 -0.82 9.77 -21.07
CA TYR A 601 -1.45 8.96 -20.03
C TYR A 601 -0.39 8.38 -19.09
N ALA A 602 -0.12 9.07 -17.99
CA ALA A 602 0.92 8.70 -17.02
C ALA A 602 0.35 7.78 -15.94
N HIS A 603 -0.03 6.55 -16.30
CA HIS A 603 -0.68 5.59 -15.40
C HIS A 603 0.13 5.29 -14.12
N GLY A 604 1.44 5.44 -14.17
CA GLY A 604 2.34 5.23 -13.03
C GLY A 604 2.12 6.19 -11.86
N ASN A 605 1.31 7.25 -12.04
CA ASN A 605 0.96 8.19 -10.97
C ASN A 605 -0.57 8.41 -10.88
N GLN A 606 -1.07 8.65 -9.67
CA GLN A 606 -2.49 8.61 -9.31
C GLN A 606 -3.38 9.68 -9.97
N PRO A 607 -2.94 10.91 -10.26
CA PRO A 607 -3.80 11.98 -10.77
C PRO A 607 -4.64 11.60 -12.00
N ILE A 608 -4.14 10.68 -12.83
CA ILE A 608 -4.81 10.33 -14.09
C ILE A 608 -5.43 8.93 -14.11
N GLN A 609 -5.21 8.09 -13.08
CA GLN A 609 -5.63 6.68 -13.08
C GLN A 609 -7.13 6.45 -13.31
N HIS A 610 -7.99 7.39 -12.90
CA HIS A 610 -9.45 7.31 -13.06
C HIS A 610 -9.93 7.76 -14.45
N MET A 611 -9.09 8.50 -15.22
CA MET A 611 -9.50 9.20 -16.44
C MET A 611 -10.14 8.28 -17.48
N ILE A 612 -9.64 7.07 -17.64
CA ILE A 612 -10.19 6.10 -18.62
C ILE A 612 -11.68 5.90 -18.40
N TYR A 613 -12.14 5.82 -17.16
CA TYR A 613 -13.55 5.58 -16.84
C TYR A 613 -14.47 6.79 -17.14
N LEU A 614 -13.91 7.96 -17.45
CA LEU A 614 -14.70 9.13 -17.80
C LEU A 614 -15.42 9.00 -19.16
N TYR A 615 -14.99 8.09 -20.03
CA TYR A 615 -15.70 7.78 -21.25
C TYR A 615 -17.11 7.16 -21.01
N ASP A 616 -17.35 6.55 -19.84
CA ASP A 616 -18.69 6.05 -19.49
C ASP A 616 -19.69 7.19 -19.31
N TYR A 617 -19.25 8.33 -18.74
CA TYR A 617 -20.09 9.51 -18.57
C TYR A 617 -20.41 10.21 -19.90
N SER A 618 -19.59 9.98 -20.93
CA SER A 618 -19.72 10.64 -22.24
C SER A 618 -20.28 9.73 -23.33
N GLY A 619 -20.79 8.54 -22.95
CA GLY A 619 -21.48 7.62 -23.86
C GLY A 619 -20.54 6.83 -24.78
N GLN A 620 -19.26 6.68 -24.41
CA GLN A 620 -18.30 5.87 -25.18
C GLN A 620 -17.67 4.74 -24.31
N PRO A 621 -18.49 3.87 -23.67
CA PRO A 621 -18.00 2.85 -22.75
C PRO A 621 -17.05 1.84 -23.40
N TRP A 622 -17.14 1.63 -24.70
CA TRP A 622 -16.22 0.76 -25.44
C TRP A 622 -14.75 1.26 -25.38
N LYS A 623 -14.52 2.57 -25.23
CA LYS A 623 -13.15 3.11 -25.01
C LYS A 623 -12.63 2.78 -23.63
N VAL A 624 -13.49 2.78 -22.60
CA VAL A 624 -13.12 2.27 -21.27
C VAL A 624 -12.63 0.83 -21.39
N GLN A 625 -13.42 -0.03 -22.04
CA GLN A 625 -13.15 -1.46 -22.20
C GLN A 625 -11.83 -1.70 -22.97
N TYR A 626 -11.57 -0.90 -23.99
CA TYR A 626 -10.33 -0.96 -24.76
C TYR A 626 -9.11 -0.57 -23.90
N TRP A 627 -9.13 0.63 -23.33
CA TRP A 627 -7.96 1.16 -22.62
C TRP A 627 -7.64 0.42 -21.33
N ILE A 628 -8.65 -0.03 -20.57
CA ILE A 628 -8.44 -0.83 -19.37
C ILE A 628 -7.68 -2.13 -19.71
N ARG A 629 -8.06 -2.82 -20.80
CA ARG A 629 -7.33 -4.02 -21.25
C ARG A 629 -5.91 -3.70 -21.67
N GLU A 630 -5.68 -2.61 -22.42
CA GLU A 630 -4.33 -2.18 -22.80
C GLU A 630 -3.46 -1.90 -21.58
N VAL A 631 -4.00 -1.19 -20.58
CA VAL A 631 -3.27 -0.90 -19.34
C VAL A 631 -2.94 -2.20 -18.58
N MET A 632 -3.92 -3.06 -18.33
CA MET A 632 -3.69 -4.29 -17.56
C MET A 632 -2.71 -5.23 -18.27
N ASN A 633 -2.82 -5.39 -19.59
CA ASN A 633 -1.95 -6.29 -20.36
C ASN A 633 -0.52 -5.78 -20.52
N ARG A 634 -0.33 -4.46 -20.57
CA ARG A 634 0.97 -3.86 -20.91
C ARG A 634 1.77 -3.38 -19.71
N LEU A 635 1.08 -2.97 -18.63
CA LEU A 635 1.70 -2.22 -17.54
C LEU A 635 1.77 -2.99 -16.22
N TYR A 636 1.19 -4.20 -16.16
CA TYR A 636 1.23 -5.03 -14.96
C TYR A 636 1.69 -6.44 -15.27
N THR A 637 2.63 -6.94 -14.47
CA THR A 637 3.12 -8.32 -14.56
C THR A 637 3.37 -8.92 -13.18
N ALA A 638 3.58 -10.23 -13.10
CA ALA A 638 3.97 -10.91 -11.87
C ALA A 638 5.50 -10.94 -11.66
N GLN A 639 6.25 -10.10 -12.38
CA GLN A 639 7.70 -10.04 -12.33
C GLN A 639 8.20 -8.96 -11.35
N PRO A 640 9.48 -8.95 -10.95
CA PRO A 640 10.03 -7.93 -10.06
C PRO A 640 9.91 -6.48 -10.56
N ASP A 641 9.77 -6.26 -11.86
CA ASP A 641 9.51 -4.98 -12.53
C ASP A 641 8.03 -4.80 -12.90
N GLY A 642 7.12 -5.44 -12.17
CA GLY A 642 5.73 -5.64 -12.55
C GLY A 642 4.77 -4.47 -12.36
N TYR A 643 5.25 -3.26 -12.03
CA TYR A 643 4.46 -2.02 -12.02
C TYR A 643 5.07 -0.99 -12.97
N CYS A 644 4.27 -0.03 -13.37
CA CYS A 644 4.67 1.04 -14.29
C CYS A 644 4.95 2.38 -13.59
N GLY A 645 5.08 2.40 -12.29
CA GLY A 645 5.30 3.52 -11.39
C GLY A 645 5.20 3.07 -9.96
N ASP A 646 5.08 3.98 -9.01
CA ASP A 646 4.98 3.65 -7.60
C ASP A 646 3.70 2.86 -7.26
N GLU A 647 3.84 1.90 -6.35
CA GLU A 647 2.70 1.08 -5.90
C GLU A 647 1.81 1.85 -4.93
N ASP A 648 2.40 2.72 -4.10
CA ASP A 648 1.78 3.67 -3.18
C ASP A 648 0.77 3.06 -2.21
N ASN A 649 1.30 2.25 -1.31
CA ASN A 649 0.58 1.72 -0.14
C ASN A 649 -0.73 1.00 -0.49
N GLY A 650 -0.76 0.28 -1.59
CA GLY A 650 -1.91 -0.48 -2.06
C GLY A 650 -2.78 0.24 -3.10
N GLN A 651 -2.54 1.51 -3.40
CA GLN A 651 -3.40 2.27 -4.31
C GLN A 651 -3.34 1.75 -5.76
N THR A 652 -2.15 1.62 -6.35
CA THR A 652 -1.98 1.15 -7.73
C THR A 652 -2.38 -0.31 -7.86
N SER A 653 -2.15 -1.11 -6.83
CA SER A 653 -2.63 -2.49 -6.73
C SER A 653 -4.14 -2.59 -6.66
N ALA A 654 -4.81 -1.77 -5.84
CA ALA A 654 -6.27 -1.74 -5.73
C ALA A 654 -6.94 -1.25 -7.02
N TRP A 655 -6.28 -0.34 -7.78
CA TRP A 655 -6.74 0.02 -9.12
C TRP A 655 -6.80 -1.21 -10.04
N TYR A 656 -5.72 -2.03 -10.05
CA TYR A 656 -5.68 -3.26 -10.84
C TYR A 656 -6.76 -4.25 -10.38
N VAL A 657 -6.92 -4.46 -9.07
CA VAL A 657 -7.92 -5.39 -8.52
C VAL A 657 -9.33 -5.00 -8.96
N PHE A 658 -9.73 -3.73 -8.80
CA PHE A 658 -11.03 -3.26 -9.25
C PHE A 658 -11.20 -3.39 -10.75
N SER A 659 -10.22 -2.94 -11.53
CA SER A 659 -10.27 -2.98 -13.00
C SER A 659 -10.38 -4.41 -13.53
N ALA A 660 -9.66 -5.36 -12.90
CA ALA A 660 -9.73 -6.77 -13.26
C ALA A 660 -11.08 -7.43 -12.90
N LEU A 661 -11.74 -6.94 -11.84
CA LEU A 661 -13.12 -7.34 -11.50
C LEU A 661 -14.16 -6.72 -12.44
N GLY A 662 -13.78 -5.72 -13.24
CA GLY A 662 -14.64 -5.10 -14.25
C GLY A 662 -15.42 -3.87 -13.81
N PHE A 663 -15.05 -3.20 -12.68
CA PHE A 663 -15.66 -1.95 -12.23
C PHE A 663 -14.68 -1.12 -11.38
N TYR A 664 -14.94 0.18 -11.25
CA TYR A 664 -14.02 1.11 -10.58
C TYR A 664 -14.75 2.26 -9.87
N PRO A 665 -14.34 2.68 -8.66
CA PRO A 665 -14.91 3.79 -7.91
C PRO A 665 -14.33 5.13 -8.38
N VAL A 666 -14.82 5.70 -9.48
CA VAL A 666 -14.31 6.97 -10.03
C VAL A 666 -14.43 8.12 -9.02
N CYS A 667 -15.50 8.14 -8.24
CA CYS A 667 -15.79 9.20 -7.29
C CYS A 667 -16.10 8.61 -5.91
N PRO A 668 -15.09 8.36 -5.06
CA PRO A 668 -15.32 8.01 -3.66
C PRO A 668 -16.16 9.08 -2.95
N GLY A 669 -17.02 8.67 -2.01
CA GLY A 669 -18.10 9.52 -1.49
C GLY A 669 -19.41 9.43 -2.30
N SER A 670 -19.37 8.78 -3.47
CA SER A 670 -20.53 8.31 -4.22
C SER A 670 -20.79 6.83 -3.95
N THR A 671 -22.02 6.38 -4.19
CA THR A 671 -22.39 4.95 -4.09
C THR A 671 -22.14 4.19 -5.39
N GLN A 672 -21.63 4.84 -6.45
CA GLN A 672 -21.49 4.29 -7.78
C GLN A 672 -20.06 3.77 -8.07
N TYR A 673 -20.01 2.69 -8.82
CA TYR A 673 -18.81 2.14 -9.43
C TYR A 673 -19.03 2.06 -10.93
N MET A 674 -18.17 2.69 -11.73
CA MET A 674 -18.27 2.66 -13.20
C MET A 674 -17.84 1.28 -13.71
N ILE A 675 -18.51 0.79 -14.76
CA ILE A 675 -18.25 -0.54 -15.35
C ILE A 675 -17.12 -0.40 -16.37
N GLY A 676 -16.04 -1.14 -16.15
CA GLY A 676 -14.95 -1.32 -17.11
C GLY A 676 -15.17 -2.56 -17.99
N THR A 677 -14.25 -3.51 -17.92
CA THR A 677 -14.36 -4.79 -18.61
C THR A 677 -13.83 -5.90 -17.72
N PRO A 678 -14.58 -6.97 -17.43
CA PRO A 678 -14.07 -8.09 -16.64
C PRO A 678 -12.81 -8.67 -17.30
N TYR A 679 -11.77 -8.93 -16.52
CA TYR A 679 -10.52 -9.49 -17.01
C TYR A 679 -10.54 -11.01 -17.01
N PHE A 680 -11.17 -11.60 -16.00
CA PHE A 680 -11.27 -13.04 -15.77
C PHE A 680 -12.56 -13.62 -16.37
N HIS A 681 -12.54 -14.92 -16.64
CA HIS A 681 -13.75 -15.65 -17.05
C HIS A 681 -14.82 -15.62 -15.98
N LYS A 682 -14.38 -15.70 -14.71
CA LYS A 682 -15.26 -15.66 -13.57
C LYS A 682 -14.55 -15.10 -12.34
N ALA A 683 -15.28 -14.33 -11.54
CA ALA A 683 -14.86 -13.90 -10.22
C ALA A 683 -15.99 -14.05 -9.21
N LYS A 684 -15.63 -14.35 -7.96
CA LYS A 684 -16.53 -14.36 -6.82
C LYS A 684 -15.95 -13.49 -5.72
N ILE A 685 -16.76 -12.60 -5.16
CA ILE A 685 -16.40 -11.75 -4.03
C ILE A 685 -17.25 -12.15 -2.84
N HIS A 686 -16.64 -12.73 -1.83
CA HIS A 686 -17.27 -13.15 -0.58
C HIS A 686 -17.27 -12.01 0.43
N LEU A 687 -18.42 -11.35 0.58
CA LEU A 687 -18.57 -10.20 1.47
C LEU A 687 -18.62 -10.64 2.94
N GLU A 688 -18.24 -9.75 3.86
CA GLU A 688 -18.25 -10.03 5.31
C GLU A 688 -19.65 -10.31 5.87
N ASN A 689 -20.70 -9.83 5.22
CA ASN A 689 -22.08 -10.09 5.58
C ASN A 689 -22.61 -11.46 5.10
N GLY A 690 -21.74 -12.33 4.57
CA GLY A 690 -22.07 -13.67 4.06
C GLY A 690 -22.71 -13.70 2.69
N LYS A 691 -22.84 -12.55 2.01
CA LYS A 691 -23.33 -12.48 0.62
C LYS A 691 -22.17 -12.63 -0.37
N THR A 692 -22.50 -13.00 -1.60
CA THR A 692 -21.50 -13.17 -2.66
C THR A 692 -21.89 -12.35 -3.88
N ILE A 693 -20.93 -11.64 -4.45
CA ILE A 693 -21.03 -11.05 -5.79
C ILE A 693 -20.38 -12.05 -6.73
N THR A 694 -21.11 -12.49 -7.74
CA THR A 694 -20.60 -13.37 -8.81
C THR A 694 -20.52 -12.57 -10.11
N ILE A 695 -19.37 -12.63 -10.76
CA ILE A 695 -19.12 -11.98 -12.06
C ILE A 695 -18.74 -13.08 -13.03
N CYS A 696 -19.48 -13.22 -14.13
CA CYS A 696 -19.18 -14.14 -15.22
C CYS A 696 -18.99 -13.34 -16.51
N ALA A 697 -17.97 -13.66 -17.28
CA ALA A 697 -17.69 -13.03 -18.58
C ALA A 697 -17.63 -14.11 -19.66
N GLU A 698 -18.76 -14.30 -20.34
CA GLU A 698 -18.90 -15.30 -21.41
C GLU A 698 -18.14 -14.85 -22.66
N ASN A 699 -17.41 -15.77 -23.29
CA ASN A 699 -16.57 -15.55 -24.47
C ASN A 699 -15.42 -14.55 -24.25
N ASN A 700 -15.02 -14.30 -23.01
CA ASN A 700 -13.99 -13.33 -22.67
C ASN A 700 -12.60 -13.81 -23.10
N ASN A 701 -11.90 -13.01 -23.90
CA ASN A 701 -10.49 -13.18 -24.26
C ASN A 701 -9.94 -11.84 -24.78
N ASP A 702 -8.72 -11.80 -25.29
CA ASP A 702 -8.08 -10.56 -25.75
C ASP A 702 -8.77 -9.92 -26.96
N ASP A 703 -9.38 -10.72 -27.84
CA ASP A 703 -10.12 -10.24 -29.00
C ASP A 703 -11.53 -9.80 -28.58
N ASN A 704 -12.20 -10.60 -27.76
CA ASN A 704 -13.56 -10.37 -27.26
C ASN A 704 -13.55 -9.48 -26.00
N ARG A 705 -13.07 -8.26 -26.13
CA ARG A 705 -12.91 -7.32 -25.00
C ARG A 705 -14.10 -6.38 -24.78
N TYR A 706 -15.07 -6.36 -25.72
CA TYR A 706 -16.19 -5.43 -25.66
C TYR A 706 -17.46 -6.10 -25.14
N ILE A 707 -18.13 -5.41 -24.22
CA ILE A 707 -19.39 -5.87 -23.63
C ILE A 707 -20.51 -5.69 -24.64
N GLN A 708 -21.19 -6.78 -24.98
CA GLN A 708 -22.36 -6.80 -25.86
C GLN A 708 -23.68 -6.74 -25.09
N LEU A 709 -23.73 -7.37 -23.91
CA LEU A 709 -24.89 -7.41 -23.04
C LEU A 709 -24.42 -7.54 -21.58
N ILE A 710 -25.11 -6.83 -20.69
CA ILE A 710 -24.99 -7.00 -19.25
C ILE A 710 -26.32 -7.50 -18.70
N THR A 711 -26.28 -8.51 -17.85
CA THR A 711 -27.42 -8.89 -17.02
C THR A 711 -27.06 -8.87 -15.55
N MET A 712 -27.99 -8.45 -14.70
CA MET A 712 -27.90 -8.52 -13.26
C MET A 712 -29.03 -9.39 -12.73
N ASP A 713 -28.70 -10.48 -12.02
CA ASP A 713 -29.64 -11.47 -11.52
C ASP A 713 -30.59 -12.01 -12.61
N GLY A 714 -30.04 -12.23 -13.83
CA GLY A 714 -30.75 -12.74 -15.00
C GLY A 714 -31.62 -11.72 -15.73
N GLN A 715 -31.66 -10.45 -15.30
CA GLN A 715 -32.39 -9.39 -15.97
C GLN A 715 -31.44 -8.45 -16.74
N PRO A 716 -31.84 -7.93 -17.91
CA PRO A 716 -31.05 -6.94 -18.65
C PRO A 716 -30.71 -5.74 -17.78
N TYR A 717 -29.44 -5.32 -17.83
CA TYR A 717 -28.93 -4.19 -17.02
C TYR A 717 -28.33 -3.12 -17.95
N PRO A 718 -29.09 -2.04 -18.27
CA PRO A 718 -28.69 -1.08 -19.29
C PRO A 718 -27.79 0.06 -18.79
N HIS A 719 -27.20 -0.06 -17.60
CA HIS A 719 -26.37 0.96 -16.98
C HIS A 719 -24.89 0.58 -17.08
N TYR A 720 -24.03 1.59 -17.21
CA TYR A 720 -22.57 1.44 -17.16
C TYR A 720 -22.00 1.78 -15.77
N TYR A 721 -22.80 1.62 -14.72
CA TYR A 721 -22.37 1.75 -13.31
C TYR A 721 -23.10 0.74 -12.42
N LEU A 722 -22.50 0.41 -11.30
CA LEU A 722 -23.05 -0.47 -10.25
C LEU A 722 -23.28 0.34 -8.98
N GLU A 723 -24.38 0.08 -8.26
CA GLU A 723 -24.68 0.71 -6.98
C GLU A 723 -24.18 -0.13 -5.81
N HIS A 724 -23.51 0.51 -4.86
CA HIS A 724 -22.95 -0.15 -3.66
C HIS A 724 -24.00 -0.94 -2.89
N ASP A 725 -25.20 -0.38 -2.70
CA ASP A 725 -26.27 -1.05 -1.96
C ASP A 725 -26.82 -2.29 -2.67
N LYS A 726 -26.70 -2.37 -4.00
CA LYS A 726 -26.99 -3.60 -4.76
C LYS A 726 -25.88 -4.63 -4.54
N LEU A 727 -24.63 -4.21 -4.70
CA LEU A 727 -23.48 -5.10 -4.49
C LEU A 727 -23.45 -5.72 -3.07
N LYS A 728 -23.73 -4.95 -2.04
CA LYS A 728 -23.83 -5.45 -0.64
C LYS A 728 -24.87 -6.54 -0.42
N LYS A 729 -25.90 -6.61 -1.24
CA LYS A 729 -26.95 -7.64 -1.14
C LYS A 729 -26.52 -8.97 -1.76
N GLY A 730 -25.38 -8.98 -2.47
CA GLY A 730 -24.98 -10.07 -3.34
C GLY A 730 -25.74 -10.02 -4.65
N VAL A 731 -25.05 -10.11 -5.76
CA VAL A 731 -25.64 -10.08 -7.12
C VAL A 731 -24.89 -11.03 -8.05
N SER A 732 -25.54 -11.47 -9.10
CA SER A 732 -24.94 -12.20 -10.22
C SER A 732 -24.87 -11.27 -11.42
N LEU A 733 -23.67 -10.91 -11.86
CA LEU A 733 -23.40 -10.11 -13.05
C LEU A 733 -22.90 -11.03 -14.14
N ASN A 734 -23.60 -11.05 -15.28
CA ASN A 734 -23.14 -11.75 -16.49
C ASN A 734 -22.86 -10.74 -17.60
N PHE A 735 -21.67 -10.83 -18.16
CA PHE A 735 -21.20 -10.05 -19.29
C PHE A 735 -21.07 -10.97 -20.51
N MET A 736 -21.80 -10.69 -21.57
CA MET A 736 -21.55 -11.31 -22.87
C MET A 736 -20.52 -10.47 -23.60
N MET A 737 -19.36 -11.06 -23.87
CA MET A 737 -18.23 -10.37 -24.48
C MET A 737 -18.16 -10.66 -25.98
N GLY A 738 -17.60 -9.73 -26.78
CA GLY A 738 -17.42 -9.88 -28.21
C GLY A 738 -16.41 -8.92 -28.82
N GLU A 739 -16.05 -9.17 -30.07
CA GLU A 739 -15.04 -8.38 -30.82
C GLU A 739 -15.53 -6.99 -31.26
N ARG A 740 -16.86 -6.85 -31.46
CA ARG A 740 -17.44 -5.64 -32.04
C ARG A 740 -17.63 -4.57 -30.98
N LYS A 741 -17.19 -3.36 -31.27
CA LYS A 741 -17.57 -2.19 -30.49
C LYS A 741 -19.10 -2.07 -30.50
N PRO A 742 -19.77 -1.92 -29.37
CA PRO A 742 -21.20 -1.62 -29.35
C PRO A 742 -21.45 -0.30 -30.10
N ILE A 743 -22.52 -0.28 -30.90
CA ILE A 743 -22.92 0.88 -31.72
C ILE A 743 -23.59 1.92 -30.83
#